data_1c1dd0c1bda77eaaaa5c54f0ec6c128d
#
_entry.id   1c1dd0c1bda77eaaaa5c54f0ec6c128d
#
_cell.length_a   1.000
_cell.length_b   1.000
_cell.length_c   1.000
_cell.angle_alpha   90.00
_cell.angle_beta   90.00
_cell.angle_gamma   90.00
#
_symmetry.space_group_name_H-M   'P 1'
#
loop_
_entity.id
_entity.type
_entity.pdbx_description
1 polymer ?
#
loop_
_entity_poly.entity_id
_entity_poly.type
_entity_poly.pdbx_seq_one_letter_code
_entity_poly.pdbx_strand_id
1 'polypeptide(L)'
;MGDIANKPMAMSSIILSLLLLPFPFIPSQDTTLRQRYEAVQELVRAGKFPEAERGYKAILAEQYRKLRGIYTALNDRERAIEAAETAANYQSDNSDLLIELAMVYLEGGQFDKALVPITKAVQLKPNNAEVQKLLGKTFFAVGDYEKSAAALAVAIDIDPNDFNTTFTLAITYLQQRQFPSARRVFDRMIAQFGEQPQMRVAIGRAFREAGRLPEAIEEFKKAISLNSNLPGAHYNLGYAYLLNEGAPAVTNAEEEFKLELASNPNDFFANYYLGIAYIFQRKWEPAIEVLTTASRIQPSNPDPYFQLGQAYQELAKHDQAIEALKKAIGLNPDLAHNKFQVTTAHYRLAQSFLKTGQAEAGRKELEVASELKAKAFEMAQSLSSDESTMGESRLPDETSQTANTRSFRPATGIPNTLDQRTKSLLETNKADLAKVLSALHNSVGLAQAAQQNFAAAAVEFRLAKKWNPEQVGLDYNVGLAYFRAELYWDAVAPLESEINSNPKNTQARWLLGLSYFYTREYSKAAGLLEDVISSASTNVEVCYALASSLISQGKLDEAEHAIERVSALAGASSRLHVLKGQLHYARGNDEEAKEELIAALSLDAQTRHAHYFLGLLYSKKQMLADATREFEAELIQNPNNIEGRYALAENLLVRGNTARGIQTMLEVIKIDSNFAQARFELGKALLLQGDVAGAVNNLETAAKLNRENADFHYELGRAYAAAGRREEAKRENETSSKLKKQKVQAPH
;
A
#
# COMPACT_ATOMS: atom_id res chain seq x y z
N MET A 1 1.35 37.90 7.16
CA MET A 1 2.25 36.77 7.51
C MET A 1 3.67 36.90 6.93
N GLY A 2 3.96 37.84 6.00
CA GLY A 2 5.30 38.02 5.43
C GLY A 2 6.40 38.44 6.43
N ASP A 3 6.09 39.18 7.49
CA ASP A 3 7.12 39.81 8.31
C ASP A 3 7.47 39.09 9.61
N ILE A 4 6.68 38.10 10.06
CA ILE A 4 7.03 37.29 11.24
C ILE A 4 7.72 35.98 10.83
N ALA A 5 7.48 35.49 9.62
CA ALA A 5 8.22 34.36 9.05
C ALA A 5 9.70 34.72 8.74
N ASN A 6 10.01 36.00 8.58
CA ASN A 6 11.34 36.51 8.18
C ASN A 6 12.21 37.08 9.32
N LYS A 7 11.93 36.77 10.60
CA LYS A 7 12.96 36.91 11.64
C LYS A 7 13.76 35.63 11.81
N PRO A 8 14.86 35.43 11.03
CA PRO A 8 15.61 34.17 11.04
C PRO A 8 16.34 33.88 12.35
N MET A 9 16.51 34.87 13.24
CA MET A 9 17.39 34.71 14.41
C MET A 9 16.77 33.95 15.61
N ALA A 10 15.46 33.99 15.83
CA ALA A 10 14.86 33.26 16.96
C ALA A 10 14.50 31.80 16.62
N MET A 11 14.32 31.50 15.34
CA MET A 11 13.97 30.15 14.88
C MET A 11 15.18 29.23 14.71
N SER A 12 16.30 29.75 14.23
CA SER A 12 17.54 28.98 14.11
C SER A 12 18.02 28.47 15.48
N SER A 13 17.78 29.20 16.55
CA SER A 13 18.20 28.76 17.90
C SER A 13 17.34 27.63 18.47
N ILE A 14 16.04 27.60 18.23
CA ILE A 14 15.15 26.54 18.72
C ILE A 14 15.32 25.27 17.90
N ILE A 15 15.32 25.38 16.56
CA ILE A 15 15.56 24.23 15.67
C ILE A 15 16.98 23.71 15.87
N LEU A 16 17.97 24.60 16.01
CA LEU A 16 19.36 24.24 16.26
C LEU A 16 19.53 23.56 17.61
N SER A 17 18.84 24.02 18.67
CA SER A 17 18.85 23.36 19.99
C SER A 17 18.20 21.99 19.98
N LEU A 18 17.14 21.78 19.19
CA LEU A 18 16.49 20.49 19.00
C LEU A 18 17.34 19.53 18.15
N LEU A 19 18.05 20.05 17.14
CA LEU A 19 18.97 19.28 16.28
C LEU A 19 20.24 18.85 17.03
N LEU A 20 20.62 19.56 18.10
CA LEU A 20 21.81 19.28 18.91
C LEU A 20 21.52 18.43 20.16
N LEU A 21 20.29 17.98 20.35
CA LEU A 21 20.00 17.03 21.43
C LEU A 21 20.85 15.77 21.24
N PRO A 22 21.48 15.24 22.30
CA PRO A 22 22.26 14.01 22.20
C PRO A 22 21.34 12.89 21.72
N PHE A 23 21.86 12.04 20.85
CA PHE A 23 21.14 10.89 20.29
C PHE A 23 20.65 9.99 21.44
N PRO A 24 19.35 9.85 21.65
CA PRO A 24 18.88 9.16 22.85
C PRO A 24 19.14 7.66 22.83
N PHE A 25 19.43 7.04 21.68
CA PHE A 25 19.62 5.60 21.61
C PHE A 25 20.31 5.12 20.32
N ILE A 26 21.64 5.11 20.28
CA ILE A 26 22.37 4.11 19.49
C ILE A 26 22.80 3.01 20.46
N PRO A 27 22.53 1.72 20.20
CA PRO A 27 23.14 0.65 20.95
C PRO A 27 24.64 0.88 20.99
N SER A 28 25.23 0.86 22.17
CA SER A 28 26.65 1.17 22.39
C SER A 28 27.62 0.32 21.57
N GLN A 29 27.11 -0.73 20.93
CA GLN A 29 27.84 -1.72 20.14
C GLN A 29 27.92 -1.41 18.63
N ASP A 30 27.06 -0.51 18.05
CA ASP A 30 27.14 -0.15 16.62
C ASP A 30 27.98 1.13 16.43
N THR A 31 29.30 0.98 16.54
CA THR A 31 30.25 2.08 16.37
C THR A 31 30.20 2.72 14.99
N THR A 32 29.93 1.94 13.95
CA THR A 32 29.83 2.41 12.57
C THR A 32 28.61 3.32 12.36
N LEU A 33 27.46 2.92 12.88
CA LEU A 33 26.24 3.73 12.81
C LEU A 33 26.44 5.06 13.57
N ARG A 34 27.07 5.00 14.74
CA ARG A 34 27.38 6.18 15.56
C ARG A 34 28.28 7.16 14.80
N GLN A 35 29.39 6.71 14.25
CA GLN A 35 30.31 7.55 13.47
C GLN A 35 29.63 8.23 12.28
N ARG A 36 28.83 7.48 11.54
CA ARG A 36 28.06 8.04 10.40
C ARG A 36 27.04 9.07 10.86
N TYR A 37 26.34 8.83 11.95
CA TYR A 37 25.39 9.78 12.51
C TYR A 37 26.09 11.06 12.96
N GLU A 38 27.20 10.94 13.69
CA GLU A 38 28.02 12.08 14.15
C GLU A 38 28.54 12.91 12.97
N ALA A 39 29.00 12.26 11.89
CA ALA A 39 29.41 12.95 10.67
C ALA A 39 28.25 13.77 10.04
N VAL A 40 27.02 13.26 10.07
CA VAL A 40 25.84 13.99 9.60
C VAL A 40 25.47 15.14 10.53
N GLN A 41 25.65 14.97 11.85
CA GLN A 41 25.45 16.06 12.80
C GLN A 41 26.44 17.23 12.61
N GLU A 42 27.67 16.96 12.18
CA GLU A 42 28.61 18.05 11.83
C GLU A 42 28.10 18.87 10.63
N LEU A 43 27.43 18.24 9.65
CA LEU A 43 26.76 18.98 8.55
C LEU A 43 25.64 19.88 9.08
N VAL A 44 24.87 19.40 10.06
CA VAL A 44 23.82 20.21 10.71
C VAL A 44 24.45 21.41 11.44
N ARG A 45 25.53 21.20 12.22
CA ARG A 45 26.26 22.29 12.90
C ARG A 45 26.82 23.31 11.92
N ALA A 46 27.21 22.85 10.72
CA ALA A 46 27.72 23.70 9.65
C ALA A 46 26.59 24.40 8.85
N GLY A 47 25.29 24.20 9.20
CA GLY A 47 24.14 24.75 8.50
C GLY A 47 23.85 24.12 7.13
N LYS A 48 24.48 22.98 6.81
CA LYS A 48 24.32 22.25 5.53
C LYS A 48 23.15 21.26 5.63
N PHE A 49 21.93 21.80 5.79
CA PHE A 49 20.74 21.00 6.03
C PHE A 49 20.36 20.04 4.87
N PRO A 50 20.47 20.40 3.58
CA PRO A 50 20.19 19.48 2.49
C PRO A 50 21.13 18.28 2.45
N GLU A 51 22.42 18.48 2.76
CA GLU A 51 23.40 17.41 2.85
C GLU A 51 23.14 16.52 4.08
N ALA A 52 22.79 17.13 5.20
CA ALA A 52 22.43 16.41 6.43
C ALA A 52 21.18 15.53 6.20
N GLU A 53 20.15 16.07 5.57
CA GLU A 53 18.94 15.32 5.19
C GLU A 53 19.30 14.08 4.34
N ARG A 54 20.10 14.26 3.29
CA ARG A 54 20.58 13.14 2.46
C ARG A 54 21.37 12.12 3.28
N GLY A 55 22.22 12.58 4.21
CA GLY A 55 22.98 11.71 5.09
C GLY A 55 22.10 10.88 6.01
N TYR A 56 21.10 11.49 6.67
CA TYR A 56 20.13 10.77 7.51
C TYR A 56 19.27 9.80 6.69
N LYS A 57 18.80 10.18 5.50
CA LYS A 57 18.06 9.29 4.59
C LYS A 57 18.88 8.09 4.15
N ALA A 58 20.18 8.27 3.93
CA ALA A 58 21.08 7.16 3.62
C ALA A 58 21.22 6.18 4.79
N ILE A 59 21.30 6.69 6.02
CA ILE A 59 21.31 5.84 7.21
C ILE A 59 19.96 5.14 7.38
N LEU A 60 18.84 5.84 7.19
CA LEU A 60 17.49 5.26 7.24
C LEU A 60 17.33 4.09 6.25
N ALA A 61 17.73 4.27 5.00
CA ALA A 61 17.65 3.23 3.99
C ALA A 61 18.38 1.95 4.42
N GLU A 62 19.55 2.08 5.04
CA GLU A 62 20.30 0.93 5.58
C GLU A 62 19.57 0.27 6.76
N GLN A 63 18.98 1.06 7.66
CA GLN A 63 18.24 0.48 8.78
C GLN A 63 16.96 -0.25 8.30
N TYR A 64 16.25 0.29 7.32
CA TYR A 64 15.13 -0.41 6.69
C TYR A 64 15.56 -1.69 5.96
N ARG A 65 16.76 -1.70 5.34
CA ARG A 65 17.35 -2.92 4.80
C ARG A 65 17.59 -3.99 5.87
N LYS A 66 18.13 -3.60 7.05
CA LYS A 66 18.26 -4.51 8.20
C LYS A 66 16.89 -5.02 8.67
N LEU A 67 15.90 -4.13 8.75
CA LEU A 67 14.53 -4.47 9.15
C LEU A 67 13.88 -5.47 8.18
N ARG A 68 14.06 -5.29 6.85
CA ARG A 68 13.65 -6.26 5.84
C ARG A 68 14.22 -7.65 6.14
N GLY A 69 15.53 -7.72 6.45
CA GLY A 69 16.18 -8.99 6.81
C GLY A 69 15.53 -9.67 8.01
N ILE A 70 15.15 -8.92 9.05
CA ILE A 70 14.45 -9.44 10.22
C ILE A 70 13.07 -9.96 9.82
N TYR A 71 12.27 -9.22 9.04
CA TYR A 71 10.96 -9.67 8.60
C TYR A 71 11.03 -10.89 7.68
N THR A 72 12.03 -10.95 6.79
CA THR A 72 12.28 -12.15 5.97
C THR A 72 12.58 -13.37 6.85
N ALA A 73 13.44 -13.23 7.87
CA ALA A 73 13.75 -14.30 8.79
C ALA A 73 12.52 -14.74 9.63
N LEU A 74 11.64 -13.81 9.97
CA LEU A 74 10.37 -14.07 10.66
C LEU A 74 9.27 -14.61 9.73
N ASN A 75 9.54 -14.77 8.42
CA ASN A 75 8.58 -15.16 7.37
C ASN A 75 7.39 -14.18 7.22
N ASP A 76 7.59 -12.92 7.59
CA ASP A 76 6.63 -11.82 7.44
C ASP A 76 6.90 -11.10 6.09
N ARG A 77 6.34 -11.67 5.02
CA ARG A 77 6.60 -11.20 3.65
C ARG A 77 6.08 -9.81 3.37
N GLU A 78 4.90 -9.49 3.90
CA GLU A 78 4.26 -8.19 3.65
C GLU A 78 5.11 -7.04 4.22
N ARG A 79 5.54 -7.16 5.48
CA ARG A 79 6.40 -6.18 6.11
C ARG A 79 7.82 -6.16 5.55
N ALA A 80 8.32 -7.29 5.04
CA ALA A 80 9.60 -7.32 4.33
C ALA A 80 9.55 -6.50 3.04
N ILE A 81 8.44 -6.58 2.28
CA ILE A 81 8.20 -5.75 1.09
C ILE A 81 8.12 -4.27 1.49
N GLU A 82 7.28 -3.90 2.47
CA GLU A 82 7.14 -2.51 2.96
C GLU A 82 8.51 -1.89 3.36
N ALA A 83 9.33 -2.66 4.06
CA ALA A 83 10.66 -2.22 4.46
C ALA A 83 11.61 -2.04 3.26
N ALA A 84 11.56 -2.92 2.25
CA ALA A 84 12.36 -2.79 1.03
C ALA A 84 11.92 -1.58 0.19
N GLU A 85 10.61 -1.37 0.02
CA GLU A 85 10.05 -0.19 -0.65
C GLU A 85 10.52 1.10 0.02
N THR A 86 10.44 1.14 1.35
CA THR A 86 10.84 2.32 2.14
C THR A 86 12.34 2.59 2.00
N ALA A 87 13.18 1.56 2.06
CA ALA A 87 14.63 1.70 1.85
C ALA A 87 14.95 2.27 0.45
N ALA A 88 14.33 1.72 -0.60
CA ALA A 88 14.51 2.18 -1.97
C ALA A 88 13.99 3.61 -2.19
N ASN A 89 12.90 4.02 -1.51
CA ASN A 89 12.36 5.37 -1.59
C ASN A 89 13.30 6.41 -0.97
N TYR A 90 13.98 6.09 0.15
CA TYR A 90 14.97 6.99 0.74
C TYR A 90 16.25 7.15 -0.08
N GLN A 91 16.61 6.14 -0.87
CA GLN A 91 17.76 6.16 -1.78
C GLN A 91 17.38 5.64 -3.17
N SER A 92 16.55 6.38 -3.86
CA SER A 92 15.97 5.96 -5.14
C SER A 92 17.00 5.76 -6.27
N ASP A 93 18.23 6.23 -6.11
CA ASP A 93 19.32 6.07 -7.06
C ASP A 93 20.37 5.03 -6.61
N ASN A 94 20.06 4.27 -5.56
CA ASN A 94 20.88 3.17 -5.10
C ASN A 94 20.47 1.87 -5.82
N SER A 95 21.28 1.45 -6.79
CA SER A 95 20.97 0.26 -7.59
C SER A 95 20.86 -1.02 -6.76
N ASP A 96 21.61 -1.14 -5.66
CA ASP A 96 21.61 -2.34 -4.84
C ASP A 96 20.29 -2.48 -4.07
N LEU A 97 19.72 -1.37 -3.55
CA LEU A 97 18.41 -1.36 -2.94
C LEU A 97 17.28 -1.63 -3.94
N LEU A 98 17.42 -1.12 -5.17
CA LEU A 98 16.47 -1.40 -6.25
C LEU A 98 16.48 -2.88 -6.67
N ILE A 99 17.68 -3.49 -6.74
CA ILE A 99 17.85 -4.92 -7.01
C ILE A 99 17.18 -5.74 -5.89
N GLU A 100 17.46 -5.40 -4.62
CA GLU A 100 16.86 -6.09 -3.48
C GLU A 100 15.33 -5.96 -3.47
N LEU A 101 14.79 -4.79 -3.79
CA LEU A 101 13.34 -4.58 -3.91
C LEU A 101 12.75 -5.47 -5.01
N ALA A 102 13.39 -5.51 -6.19
CA ALA A 102 12.95 -6.38 -7.29
C ALA A 102 12.97 -7.87 -6.88
N MET A 103 14.00 -8.31 -6.16
CA MET A 103 14.10 -9.70 -5.67
C MET A 103 12.97 -10.02 -4.68
N VAL A 104 12.67 -9.11 -3.74
CA VAL A 104 11.60 -9.30 -2.75
C VAL A 104 10.23 -9.39 -3.44
N TYR A 105 9.97 -8.57 -4.46
CA TYR A 105 8.76 -8.68 -5.27
C TYR A 105 8.66 -10.00 -6.03
N LEU A 106 9.78 -10.48 -6.62
CA LEU A 106 9.82 -11.76 -7.32
C LEU A 106 9.55 -12.93 -6.37
N GLU A 107 10.15 -12.92 -5.18
CA GLU A 107 9.90 -13.93 -4.13
C GLU A 107 8.46 -13.90 -3.64
N GLY A 108 7.82 -12.73 -3.65
CA GLY A 108 6.42 -12.51 -3.30
C GLY A 108 5.42 -12.81 -4.42
N GLY A 109 5.90 -13.19 -5.63
CA GLY A 109 5.05 -13.41 -6.80
C GLY A 109 4.46 -12.14 -7.43
N GLN A 110 4.97 -10.95 -7.05
CA GLN A 110 4.52 -9.65 -7.56
C GLN A 110 5.38 -9.23 -8.77
N PHE A 111 5.36 -10.04 -9.83
CA PHE A 111 6.28 -9.93 -10.95
C PHE A 111 6.20 -8.58 -11.68
N ASP A 112 4.99 -8.04 -11.88
CA ASP A 112 4.80 -6.73 -12.53
C ASP A 112 5.43 -5.59 -11.73
N LYS A 113 5.33 -5.63 -10.39
CA LYS A 113 5.94 -4.63 -9.54
C LYS A 113 7.47 -4.69 -9.54
N ALA A 114 8.05 -5.87 -9.77
CA ALA A 114 9.50 -6.04 -9.85
C ALA A 114 10.11 -5.34 -11.07
N LEU A 115 9.34 -5.13 -12.14
CA LEU A 115 9.83 -4.49 -13.37
C LEU A 115 10.31 -3.05 -13.15
N VAL A 116 9.61 -2.28 -12.34
CA VAL A 116 9.94 -0.87 -12.12
C VAL A 116 11.33 -0.71 -11.47
N PRO A 117 11.61 -1.28 -10.29
CA PRO A 117 12.91 -1.14 -9.66
C PRO A 117 14.06 -1.78 -10.47
N ILE A 118 13.84 -2.96 -11.08
CA ILE A 118 14.91 -3.59 -11.83
C ILE A 118 15.26 -2.83 -13.12
N THR A 119 14.28 -2.26 -13.82
CA THR A 119 14.53 -1.42 -15.00
C THR A 119 15.35 -0.19 -14.61
N LYS A 120 15.03 0.46 -13.48
CA LYS A 120 15.82 1.58 -12.97
C LYS A 120 17.23 1.16 -12.56
N ALA A 121 17.39 -0.01 -11.95
CA ALA A 121 18.70 -0.55 -11.59
C ALA A 121 19.57 -0.79 -12.83
N VAL A 122 18.99 -1.28 -13.95
CA VAL A 122 19.68 -1.43 -15.23
C VAL A 122 20.13 -0.09 -15.80
N GLN A 123 19.29 0.97 -15.72
CA GLN A 123 19.69 2.31 -16.16
C GLN A 123 20.89 2.84 -15.36
N LEU A 124 20.97 2.54 -14.07
CA LEU A 124 22.09 2.95 -13.22
C LEU A 124 23.36 2.11 -13.43
N LYS A 125 23.18 0.81 -13.72
CA LYS A 125 24.31 -0.16 -13.94
C LYS A 125 24.07 -1.00 -15.20
N PRO A 126 24.11 -0.42 -16.40
CA PRO A 126 23.76 -1.13 -17.64
C PRO A 126 24.71 -2.29 -17.97
N ASN A 127 25.98 -2.19 -17.59
CA ASN A 127 27.03 -3.19 -17.84
C ASN A 127 27.22 -4.17 -16.66
N ASN A 128 26.20 -4.44 -15.88
CA ASN A 128 26.23 -5.40 -14.79
C ASN A 128 25.44 -6.67 -15.17
N ALA A 129 26.15 -7.80 -15.30
CA ALA A 129 25.56 -9.08 -15.72
C ALA A 129 24.44 -9.55 -14.79
N GLU A 130 24.61 -9.41 -13.47
CA GLU A 130 23.60 -9.83 -12.49
C GLU A 130 22.31 -9.02 -12.59
N VAL A 131 22.41 -7.71 -12.84
CA VAL A 131 21.24 -6.83 -13.01
C VAL A 131 20.50 -7.17 -14.31
N GLN A 132 21.23 -7.39 -15.41
CA GLN A 132 20.65 -7.81 -16.69
C GLN A 132 20.00 -9.20 -16.58
N LYS A 133 20.66 -10.13 -15.91
CA LYS A 133 20.10 -11.46 -15.61
C LYS A 133 18.80 -11.36 -14.81
N LEU A 134 18.76 -10.52 -13.78
CA LEU A 134 17.57 -10.35 -12.98
C LEU A 134 16.43 -9.70 -13.78
N LEU A 135 16.74 -8.72 -14.65
CA LEU A 135 15.77 -8.14 -15.58
C LEU A 135 15.19 -9.21 -16.51
N GLY A 136 16.07 -10.04 -17.11
CA GLY A 136 15.66 -11.13 -18.00
C GLY A 136 14.75 -12.13 -17.29
N LYS A 137 15.10 -12.51 -16.06
CA LYS A 137 14.26 -13.37 -15.21
C LYS A 137 12.92 -12.73 -14.87
N THR A 138 12.89 -11.42 -14.60
CA THR A 138 11.66 -10.70 -14.30
C THR A 138 10.73 -10.69 -15.52
N PHE A 139 11.25 -10.40 -16.71
CA PHE A 139 10.46 -10.49 -17.94
C PHE A 139 9.98 -11.92 -18.23
N PHE A 140 10.79 -12.93 -17.93
CA PHE A 140 10.36 -14.32 -18.06
C PHE A 140 9.15 -14.63 -17.15
N ALA A 141 9.19 -14.17 -15.91
CA ALA A 141 8.13 -14.39 -14.93
C ALA A 141 6.80 -13.68 -15.30
N VAL A 142 6.90 -12.52 -15.97
CA VAL A 142 5.74 -11.78 -16.51
C VAL A 142 5.21 -12.40 -17.81
N GLY A 143 6.02 -13.27 -18.47
CA GLY A 143 5.65 -13.88 -19.76
C GLY A 143 6.11 -13.08 -20.98
N ASP A 144 6.84 -11.98 -20.81
CA ASP A 144 7.46 -11.23 -21.92
C ASP A 144 8.78 -11.89 -22.33
N TYR A 145 8.66 -13.01 -23.03
CA TYR A 145 9.82 -13.82 -23.41
C TYR A 145 10.75 -13.12 -24.41
N GLU A 146 10.25 -12.16 -25.17
CA GLU A 146 11.07 -11.40 -26.13
C GLU A 146 12.06 -10.50 -25.39
N LYS A 147 11.57 -9.68 -24.47
CA LYS A 147 12.44 -8.83 -23.64
C LYS A 147 13.30 -9.65 -22.68
N SER A 148 12.79 -10.79 -22.21
CA SER A 148 13.58 -11.73 -21.40
C SER A 148 14.81 -12.21 -22.17
N ALA A 149 14.62 -12.70 -23.40
CA ALA A 149 15.73 -13.18 -24.24
C ALA A 149 16.76 -12.08 -24.53
N ALA A 150 16.29 -10.84 -24.81
CA ALA A 150 17.18 -9.71 -25.05
C ALA A 150 18.05 -9.39 -23.82
N ALA A 151 17.44 -9.30 -22.63
CA ALA A 151 18.17 -8.99 -21.41
C ALA A 151 19.15 -10.11 -21.00
N LEU A 152 18.73 -11.39 -21.13
CA LEU A 152 19.60 -12.55 -20.85
C LEU A 152 20.77 -12.62 -21.83
N ALA A 153 20.58 -12.28 -23.11
CA ALA A 153 21.65 -12.21 -24.08
C ALA A 153 22.71 -11.18 -23.69
N VAL A 154 22.28 -9.97 -23.29
CA VAL A 154 23.19 -8.95 -22.75
C VAL A 154 23.93 -9.44 -21.50
N ALA A 155 23.25 -10.14 -20.59
CA ALA A 155 23.91 -10.70 -19.41
C ALA A 155 25.02 -11.70 -19.78
N ILE A 156 24.76 -12.57 -20.77
CA ILE A 156 25.75 -13.57 -21.28
C ILE A 156 26.90 -12.89 -22.02
N ASP A 157 26.65 -11.81 -22.74
CA ASP A 157 27.73 -11.06 -23.42
C ASP A 157 28.68 -10.41 -22.40
N ILE A 158 28.17 -10.03 -21.22
CA ILE A 158 28.99 -9.49 -20.12
C ILE A 158 29.70 -10.61 -19.34
N ASP A 159 28.96 -11.67 -18.97
CA ASP A 159 29.51 -12.85 -18.29
C ASP A 159 29.15 -14.13 -19.07
N PRO A 160 29.99 -14.54 -19.98
CA PRO A 160 29.78 -15.76 -20.79
C PRO A 160 29.76 -17.04 -19.95
N ASN A 161 30.38 -17.06 -18.76
CA ASN A 161 30.57 -18.27 -17.97
C ASN A 161 29.40 -18.57 -17.02
N ASP A 162 28.31 -17.77 -17.05
CA ASP A 162 27.10 -18.07 -16.25
C ASP A 162 26.25 -19.16 -16.93
N PHE A 163 26.47 -20.40 -16.50
CA PHE A 163 25.69 -21.57 -16.93
C PHE A 163 24.17 -21.37 -16.78
N ASN A 164 23.74 -20.87 -15.65
CA ASN A 164 22.31 -20.72 -15.32
C ASN A 164 21.63 -19.69 -16.24
N THR A 165 22.30 -18.59 -16.53
CA THR A 165 21.79 -17.56 -17.44
C THR A 165 21.67 -18.09 -18.86
N THR A 166 22.73 -18.84 -19.33
CA THR A 166 22.71 -19.46 -20.65
C THR A 166 21.59 -20.49 -20.78
N PHE A 167 21.39 -21.32 -19.75
CA PHE A 167 20.29 -22.29 -19.71
C PHE A 167 18.94 -21.60 -19.72
N THR A 168 18.76 -20.53 -18.92
CA THR A 168 17.51 -19.75 -18.87
C THR A 168 17.21 -19.11 -20.24
N LEU A 169 18.20 -18.61 -20.97
CA LEU A 169 18.02 -18.07 -22.31
C LEU A 169 17.48 -19.15 -23.27
N ALA A 170 18.03 -20.37 -23.22
CA ALA A 170 17.56 -21.48 -24.05
C ALA A 170 16.10 -21.82 -23.72
N ILE A 171 15.73 -21.90 -22.44
CA ILE A 171 14.34 -22.09 -21.99
C ILE A 171 13.44 -20.97 -22.53
N THR A 172 13.91 -19.71 -22.46
CA THR A 172 13.15 -18.55 -22.97
C THR A 172 12.85 -18.69 -24.46
N TYR A 173 13.82 -19.15 -25.28
CA TYR A 173 13.58 -19.44 -26.68
C TYR A 173 12.60 -20.61 -26.89
N LEU A 174 12.62 -21.64 -26.03
CA LEU A 174 11.62 -22.72 -26.08
C LEU A 174 10.21 -22.19 -25.84
N GLN A 175 10.02 -21.29 -24.86
CA GLN A 175 8.73 -20.64 -24.60
C GLN A 175 8.25 -19.79 -25.79
N GLN A 176 9.16 -19.15 -26.51
CA GLN A 176 8.87 -18.43 -27.76
C GLN A 176 8.62 -19.36 -28.95
N ARG A 177 8.72 -20.69 -28.80
CA ARG A 177 8.71 -21.70 -29.86
C ARG A 177 9.83 -21.50 -30.91
N GLN A 178 10.91 -20.80 -30.54
CA GLN A 178 12.11 -20.62 -31.37
C GLN A 178 13.10 -21.79 -31.19
N PHE A 179 12.66 -22.98 -31.54
CA PHE A 179 13.40 -24.23 -31.31
C PHE A 179 14.84 -24.24 -31.90
N PRO A 180 15.08 -23.69 -33.11
CA PRO A 180 16.44 -23.61 -33.63
C PRO A 180 17.35 -22.70 -32.81
N SER A 181 16.83 -21.62 -32.23
CA SER A 181 17.61 -20.71 -31.38
C SER A 181 17.93 -21.36 -30.04
N ALA A 182 16.93 -22.03 -29.43
CA ALA A 182 17.16 -22.80 -28.22
C ALA A 182 18.24 -23.88 -28.41
N ARG A 183 18.19 -24.64 -29.53
CA ARG A 183 19.17 -25.66 -29.84
C ARG A 183 20.58 -25.08 -29.95
N ARG A 184 20.75 -23.98 -30.68
CA ARG A 184 22.06 -23.31 -30.80
C ARG A 184 22.62 -22.87 -29.43
N VAL A 185 21.76 -22.38 -28.52
CA VAL A 185 22.22 -22.00 -27.19
C VAL A 185 22.63 -23.22 -26.37
N PHE A 186 21.89 -24.33 -26.44
CA PHE A 186 22.26 -25.58 -25.79
C PHE A 186 23.56 -26.16 -26.36
N ASP A 187 23.75 -26.15 -27.68
CA ASP A 187 24.97 -26.64 -28.30
C ASP A 187 26.20 -25.79 -27.91
N ARG A 188 26.05 -24.46 -27.87
CA ARG A 188 27.09 -23.54 -27.33
C ARG A 188 27.40 -23.86 -25.86
N MET A 189 26.38 -24.11 -25.05
CA MET A 189 26.53 -24.44 -23.63
C MET A 189 27.31 -25.74 -23.44
N ILE A 190 27.01 -26.76 -24.24
CA ILE A 190 27.76 -28.04 -24.23
C ILE A 190 29.21 -27.84 -24.65
N ALA A 191 29.45 -27.07 -25.71
CA ALA A 191 30.80 -26.78 -26.18
C ALA A 191 31.63 -25.99 -25.13
N GLN A 192 31.01 -25.12 -24.39
CA GLN A 192 31.66 -24.25 -23.41
C GLN A 192 31.93 -24.95 -22.07
N PHE A 193 30.91 -25.65 -21.52
CA PHE A 193 30.97 -26.25 -20.18
C PHE A 193 31.35 -27.74 -20.18
N GLY A 194 31.52 -28.31 -21.36
CA GLY A 194 31.77 -29.74 -21.56
C GLY A 194 30.49 -30.57 -21.58
N GLU A 195 30.56 -31.69 -22.26
CA GLU A 195 29.43 -32.61 -22.35
C GLU A 195 29.29 -33.45 -21.07
N GLN A 196 28.24 -33.20 -20.31
CA GLN A 196 27.97 -33.92 -19.08
C GLN A 196 26.60 -34.64 -19.17
N PRO A 197 26.49 -35.89 -18.68
CA PRO A 197 25.23 -36.63 -18.78
C PRO A 197 24.05 -35.93 -18.05
N GLN A 198 24.32 -35.28 -16.93
CA GLN A 198 23.30 -34.50 -16.18
C GLN A 198 22.79 -33.31 -17.00
N MET A 199 23.67 -32.63 -17.73
CA MET A 199 23.32 -31.53 -18.63
C MET A 199 22.43 -32.02 -19.76
N ARG A 200 22.74 -33.19 -20.37
CA ARG A 200 21.88 -33.79 -21.39
C ARG A 200 20.50 -34.12 -20.87
N VAL A 201 20.37 -34.63 -19.65
CA VAL A 201 19.06 -34.87 -19.00
C VAL A 201 18.32 -33.55 -18.81
N ALA A 202 19.00 -32.48 -18.36
CA ALA A 202 18.36 -31.18 -18.18
C ALA A 202 17.85 -30.59 -19.50
N ILE A 203 18.62 -30.69 -20.57
CA ILE A 203 18.24 -30.27 -21.93
C ILE A 203 17.07 -31.11 -22.45
N GLY A 204 17.12 -32.43 -22.27
CA GLY A 204 16.03 -33.34 -22.65
C GLY A 204 14.71 -32.98 -21.92
N ARG A 205 14.78 -32.69 -20.63
CA ARG A 205 13.61 -32.20 -19.88
C ARG A 205 13.06 -30.90 -20.44
N ALA A 206 13.92 -29.94 -20.76
CA ALA A 206 13.50 -28.68 -21.33
C ALA A 206 12.77 -28.85 -22.68
N PHE A 207 13.29 -29.72 -23.55
CA PHE A 207 12.58 -30.05 -24.80
C PHE A 207 11.26 -30.79 -24.56
N ARG A 208 11.23 -31.73 -23.62
CA ARG A 208 9.98 -32.42 -23.26
C ARG A 208 8.90 -31.44 -22.78
N GLU A 209 9.24 -30.53 -21.89
CA GLU A 209 8.35 -29.49 -21.38
C GLU A 209 7.83 -28.55 -22.49
N ALA A 210 8.67 -28.30 -23.50
CA ALA A 210 8.29 -27.54 -24.68
C ALA A 210 7.49 -28.37 -25.72
N GLY A 211 7.14 -29.64 -25.41
CA GLY A 211 6.42 -30.54 -26.30
C GLY A 211 7.28 -31.08 -27.46
N ARG A 212 8.60 -30.92 -27.40
CA ARG A 212 9.55 -31.39 -28.41
C ARG A 212 10.07 -32.78 -28.02
N LEU A 213 9.19 -33.79 -28.06
CA LEU A 213 9.49 -35.14 -27.60
C LEU A 213 10.57 -35.86 -28.40
N PRO A 214 10.67 -35.74 -29.74
CA PRO A 214 11.76 -36.34 -30.48
C PRO A 214 13.14 -35.84 -30.03
N GLU A 215 13.30 -34.52 -29.86
CA GLU A 215 14.54 -33.93 -29.37
C GLU A 215 14.85 -34.32 -27.92
N ALA A 216 13.82 -34.39 -27.07
CA ALA A 216 13.97 -34.85 -25.70
C ALA A 216 14.52 -36.29 -25.64
N ILE A 217 13.94 -37.22 -26.43
CA ILE A 217 14.35 -38.60 -26.54
C ILE A 217 15.81 -38.70 -27.00
N GLU A 218 16.20 -37.87 -27.98
CA GLU A 218 17.61 -37.84 -28.47
C GLU A 218 18.58 -37.45 -27.34
N GLU A 219 18.23 -36.40 -26.55
CA GLU A 219 19.10 -35.94 -25.47
C GLU A 219 19.17 -36.94 -24.31
N PHE A 220 18.06 -37.62 -23.94
CA PHE A 220 18.07 -38.67 -22.94
C PHE A 220 18.91 -39.89 -23.39
N LYS A 221 18.84 -40.30 -24.67
CA LYS A 221 19.71 -41.36 -25.23
C LYS A 221 21.17 -40.99 -25.15
N LYS A 222 21.54 -39.72 -25.47
CA LYS A 222 22.91 -39.22 -25.31
C LYS A 222 23.34 -39.25 -23.84
N ALA A 223 22.51 -38.85 -22.91
CA ALA A 223 22.81 -38.92 -21.49
C ALA A 223 23.12 -40.34 -21.04
N ILE A 224 22.30 -41.33 -21.46
CA ILE A 224 22.48 -42.74 -21.15
C ILE A 224 23.77 -43.30 -21.80
N SER A 225 24.10 -42.87 -23.05
CA SER A 225 25.33 -43.29 -23.70
C SER A 225 26.59 -42.78 -23.00
N LEU A 226 26.53 -41.64 -22.32
CA LEU A 226 27.62 -41.06 -21.52
C LEU A 226 27.70 -41.74 -20.13
N ASN A 227 26.60 -42.09 -19.55
CA ASN A 227 26.50 -42.79 -18.27
C ASN A 227 25.22 -43.61 -18.19
N SER A 228 25.31 -44.91 -18.45
CA SER A 228 24.18 -45.83 -18.44
C SER A 228 23.52 -46.02 -17.04
N ASN A 229 24.22 -45.69 -15.97
CA ASN A 229 23.73 -45.80 -14.61
C ASN A 229 23.35 -44.43 -14.01
N LEU A 230 23.17 -43.39 -14.83
CA LEU A 230 22.79 -42.08 -14.36
C LEU A 230 21.35 -42.13 -13.78
N PRO A 231 21.14 -41.86 -12.48
CA PRO A 231 19.82 -41.91 -11.88
C PRO A 231 18.84 -40.96 -12.59
N GLY A 232 17.67 -41.48 -12.92
CA GLY A 232 16.60 -40.75 -13.58
C GLY A 232 16.74 -40.64 -15.10
N ALA A 233 17.84 -41.08 -15.74
CA ALA A 233 18.03 -40.97 -17.18
C ALA A 233 17.07 -41.92 -17.92
N HIS A 234 17.07 -43.18 -17.56
CA HIS A 234 16.14 -44.19 -18.10
C HIS A 234 14.68 -43.87 -17.79
N TYR A 235 14.41 -43.39 -16.56
CA TYR A 235 13.06 -42.91 -16.25
C TYR A 235 12.58 -41.80 -17.20
N ASN A 236 13.41 -40.75 -17.42
CA ASN A 236 13.03 -39.65 -18.29
C ASN A 236 12.81 -40.09 -19.75
N LEU A 237 13.63 -41.03 -20.24
CA LEU A 237 13.49 -41.61 -21.57
C LEU A 237 12.19 -42.43 -21.68
N GLY A 238 11.94 -43.31 -20.74
CA GLY A 238 10.69 -44.09 -20.70
C GLY A 238 9.45 -43.23 -20.65
N TYR A 239 9.48 -42.16 -19.82
CA TYR A 239 8.39 -41.21 -19.75
C TYR A 239 8.18 -40.42 -21.07
N ALA A 240 9.28 -40.01 -21.72
CA ALA A 240 9.19 -39.36 -23.02
C ALA A 240 8.61 -40.28 -24.11
N TYR A 241 8.92 -41.58 -24.09
CA TYR A 241 8.25 -42.56 -24.97
C TYR A 241 6.75 -42.63 -24.74
N LEU A 242 6.30 -42.73 -23.48
CA LEU A 242 4.86 -42.75 -23.18
C LEU A 242 4.13 -41.49 -23.71
N LEU A 243 4.77 -40.34 -23.66
CA LEU A 243 4.20 -39.09 -24.14
C LEU A 243 4.22 -38.96 -25.68
N ASN A 244 5.24 -39.50 -26.36
CA ASN A 244 5.44 -39.31 -27.80
C ASN A 244 4.58 -40.23 -28.66
N GLU A 245 4.56 -41.53 -28.35
CA GLU A 245 4.00 -42.56 -29.26
C GLU A 245 2.76 -43.28 -28.68
N GLY A 246 2.37 -42.98 -27.43
CA GLY A 246 1.19 -43.57 -26.80
C GLY A 246 1.32 -45.10 -26.58
N ALA A 247 0.25 -45.82 -26.94
CA ALA A 247 0.19 -47.26 -26.66
C ALA A 247 1.30 -48.12 -27.33
N PRO A 248 1.77 -47.85 -28.57
CA PRO A 248 2.88 -48.62 -29.16
C PRO A 248 4.21 -48.47 -28.39
N ALA A 249 4.44 -47.32 -27.77
CA ALA A 249 5.67 -47.04 -27.06
C ALA A 249 5.70 -47.61 -25.62
N VAL A 250 4.59 -48.15 -25.14
CA VAL A 250 4.50 -48.70 -23.79
C VAL A 250 5.55 -49.83 -23.57
N THR A 251 5.87 -50.63 -24.59
CA THR A 251 6.88 -51.67 -24.44
C THR A 251 8.28 -51.08 -24.29
N ASN A 252 8.63 -50.05 -25.07
CA ASN A 252 9.93 -49.35 -24.96
C ASN A 252 10.01 -48.65 -23.60
N ALA A 253 8.95 -48.02 -23.17
CA ALA A 253 8.89 -47.36 -21.86
C ALA A 253 9.03 -48.37 -20.70
N GLU A 254 8.40 -49.56 -20.80
CA GLU A 254 8.54 -50.64 -19.83
C GLU A 254 10.02 -51.05 -19.67
N GLU A 255 10.71 -51.23 -20.80
CA GLU A 255 12.14 -51.62 -20.79
C GLU A 255 13.00 -50.55 -20.08
N GLU A 256 12.78 -49.28 -20.42
CA GLU A 256 13.54 -48.19 -19.82
C GLU A 256 13.26 -48.04 -18.33
N PHE A 257 11.99 -48.18 -17.87
CA PHE A 257 11.68 -48.17 -16.45
C PHE A 257 12.31 -49.32 -15.69
N LYS A 258 12.34 -50.52 -16.27
CA LYS A 258 13.04 -51.65 -15.68
C LYS A 258 14.56 -51.44 -15.55
N LEU A 259 15.19 -50.78 -16.55
CA LEU A 259 16.61 -50.42 -16.48
C LEU A 259 16.85 -49.39 -15.36
N GLU A 260 16.00 -48.39 -15.20
CA GLU A 260 16.08 -47.48 -14.06
C GLU A 260 15.98 -48.21 -12.72
N LEU A 261 15.00 -49.10 -12.58
CA LEU A 261 14.78 -49.85 -11.32
C LEU A 261 15.87 -50.89 -11.06
N ALA A 262 16.58 -51.36 -12.07
CA ALA A 262 17.74 -52.23 -11.88
C ALA A 262 18.90 -51.51 -11.19
N SER A 263 19.09 -50.24 -11.46
CA SER A 263 20.10 -49.39 -10.82
C SER A 263 19.57 -48.63 -9.60
N ASN A 264 18.29 -48.27 -9.57
CA ASN A 264 17.65 -47.51 -8.53
C ASN A 264 16.27 -48.12 -8.15
N PRO A 265 16.20 -49.21 -7.40
CA PRO A 265 14.95 -49.93 -7.08
C PRO A 265 13.90 -49.09 -6.34
N ASN A 266 14.34 -48.04 -5.66
CA ASN A 266 13.47 -47.13 -4.89
C ASN A 266 13.14 -45.83 -5.62
N ASP A 267 13.34 -45.75 -6.95
CA ASP A 267 12.84 -44.60 -7.70
C ASP A 267 11.31 -44.62 -7.73
N PHE A 268 10.70 -43.59 -7.16
CA PHE A 268 9.23 -43.46 -7.08
C PHE A 268 8.60 -43.42 -8.46
N PHE A 269 9.15 -42.58 -9.33
CA PHE A 269 8.55 -42.31 -10.63
C PHE A 269 8.69 -43.50 -11.57
N ALA A 270 9.84 -44.18 -11.57
CA ALA A 270 10.02 -45.37 -12.36
C ALA A 270 9.07 -46.50 -11.92
N ASN A 271 8.87 -46.72 -10.60
CA ASN A 271 7.90 -47.68 -10.09
C ASN A 271 6.46 -47.29 -10.48
N TYR A 272 6.10 -46.03 -10.35
CA TYR A 272 4.76 -45.53 -10.64
C TYR A 272 4.42 -45.65 -12.13
N TYR A 273 5.30 -45.13 -13.02
CA TYR A 273 5.02 -45.16 -14.46
C TYR A 273 5.20 -46.55 -15.07
N LEU A 274 6.05 -47.43 -14.49
CA LEU A 274 6.05 -48.86 -14.84
C LEU A 274 4.70 -49.49 -14.51
N GLY A 275 4.12 -49.16 -13.35
CA GLY A 275 2.77 -49.60 -12.98
C GLY A 275 1.72 -49.14 -13.99
N ILE A 276 1.79 -47.89 -14.42
CA ILE A 276 0.90 -47.34 -15.49
C ILE A 276 1.13 -48.11 -16.81
N ALA A 277 2.38 -48.33 -17.21
CA ALA A 277 2.69 -49.10 -18.41
C ALA A 277 2.10 -50.53 -18.36
N TYR A 278 2.16 -51.20 -17.20
CA TYR A 278 1.53 -52.49 -16.99
C TYR A 278 0.00 -52.43 -17.01
N ILE A 279 -0.63 -51.39 -16.47
CA ILE A 279 -2.08 -51.17 -16.56
C ILE A 279 -2.51 -51.03 -18.03
N PHE A 280 -1.83 -50.25 -18.84
CA PHE A 280 -2.10 -50.15 -20.28
C PHE A 280 -2.00 -51.49 -21.02
N GLN A 281 -1.06 -52.33 -20.59
CA GLN A 281 -0.89 -53.67 -21.17
C GLN A 281 -1.80 -54.74 -20.51
N ARG A 282 -2.69 -54.35 -19.58
CA ARG A 282 -3.53 -55.26 -18.77
C ARG A 282 -2.78 -56.32 -17.99
N LYS A 283 -1.52 -56.01 -17.60
CA LYS A 283 -0.67 -56.82 -16.73
C LYS A 283 -0.92 -56.45 -15.26
N TRP A 284 -2.06 -56.87 -14.72
CA TRP A 284 -2.56 -56.36 -13.44
C TRP A 284 -1.71 -56.74 -12.23
N GLU A 285 -1.27 -58.00 -12.12
CA GLU A 285 -0.44 -58.48 -11.03
C GLU A 285 0.93 -57.75 -10.98
N PRO A 286 1.69 -57.66 -12.09
CA PRO A 286 2.91 -56.84 -12.11
C PRO A 286 2.68 -55.34 -11.79
N ALA A 287 1.54 -54.81 -12.21
CA ALA A 287 1.20 -53.44 -11.88
C ALA A 287 1.04 -53.23 -10.36
N ILE A 288 0.35 -54.17 -9.69
CA ILE A 288 0.13 -54.12 -8.23
C ILE A 288 1.47 -54.18 -7.48
N GLU A 289 2.41 -55.00 -7.91
CA GLU A 289 3.72 -55.12 -7.25
C GLU A 289 4.50 -53.78 -7.24
N VAL A 290 4.68 -53.19 -8.41
CA VAL A 290 5.43 -51.92 -8.54
C VAL A 290 4.68 -50.71 -7.96
N LEU A 291 3.35 -50.65 -8.08
CA LEU A 291 2.54 -49.60 -7.47
C LEU A 291 2.52 -49.70 -5.93
N THR A 292 2.53 -50.92 -5.38
CA THR A 292 2.70 -51.11 -3.93
C THR A 292 4.05 -50.58 -3.48
N THR A 293 5.11 -50.82 -4.27
CA THR A 293 6.44 -50.26 -3.98
C THR A 293 6.40 -48.71 -4.06
N ALA A 294 5.80 -48.12 -5.09
CA ALA A 294 5.62 -46.68 -5.20
C ALA A 294 4.85 -46.08 -4.00
N SER A 295 3.76 -46.72 -3.58
CA SER A 295 2.96 -46.28 -2.43
C SER A 295 3.73 -46.36 -1.09
N ARG A 296 4.70 -47.28 -0.97
CA ARG A 296 5.57 -47.38 0.20
C ARG A 296 6.66 -46.31 0.21
N ILE A 297 7.18 -45.92 -0.98
CA ILE A 297 8.19 -44.87 -1.12
C ILE A 297 7.60 -43.51 -0.81
N GLN A 298 6.40 -43.21 -1.30
CA GLN A 298 5.66 -41.96 -1.03
C GLN A 298 4.26 -42.28 -0.45
N PRO A 299 4.12 -42.54 0.85
CA PRO A 299 2.85 -42.95 1.46
C PRO A 299 1.76 -41.85 1.47
N SER A 300 2.16 -40.58 1.32
CA SER A 300 1.25 -39.43 1.26
C SER A 300 0.78 -39.10 -0.15
N ASN A 301 1.31 -39.77 -1.17
CA ASN A 301 0.89 -39.56 -2.54
C ASN A 301 -0.36 -40.40 -2.87
N PRO A 302 -1.50 -39.79 -3.29
CA PRO A 302 -2.73 -40.51 -3.59
C PRO A 302 -2.68 -41.35 -4.87
N ASP A 303 -1.83 -40.97 -5.85
CA ASP A 303 -1.85 -41.51 -7.21
C ASP A 303 -1.56 -43.03 -7.26
N PRO A 304 -0.55 -43.57 -6.58
CA PRO A 304 -0.33 -45.03 -6.57
C PRO A 304 -1.52 -45.80 -6.00
N TYR A 305 -2.18 -45.28 -4.96
CA TYR A 305 -3.35 -45.95 -4.36
C TYR A 305 -4.56 -45.96 -5.31
N PHE A 306 -4.76 -44.88 -6.07
CA PHE A 306 -5.80 -44.83 -7.10
C PHE A 306 -5.56 -45.92 -8.17
N GLN A 307 -4.33 -46.01 -8.68
CA GLN A 307 -3.96 -47.01 -9.68
C GLN A 307 -4.03 -48.45 -9.15
N LEU A 308 -3.63 -48.63 -7.88
CA LEU A 308 -3.84 -49.95 -7.19
C LEU A 308 -5.32 -50.31 -7.12
N GLY A 309 -6.19 -49.33 -6.78
CA GLY A 309 -7.61 -49.54 -6.76
C GLY A 309 -8.16 -49.99 -8.11
N GLN A 310 -7.70 -49.38 -9.19
CA GLN A 310 -8.04 -49.80 -10.57
C GLN A 310 -7.57 -51.24 -10.85
N ALA A 311 -6.31 -51.54 -10.61
CA ALA A 311 -5.75 -52.88 -10.87
C ALA A 311 -6.42 -53.97 -10.07
N TYR A 312 -6.75 -53.72 -8.80
CA TYR A 312 -7.52 -54.69 -7.97
C TYR A 312 -8.95 -54.90 -8.48
N GLN A 313 -9.61 -53.84 -9.00
CA GLN A 313 -10.95 -54.00 -9.61
C GLN A 313 -10.94 -54.92 -10.83
N GLU A 314 -9.97 -54.77 -11.70
CA GLU A 314 -9.85 -55.57 -12.92
C GLU A 314 -9.59 -57.06 -12.59
N LEU A 315 -8.95 -57.36 -11.44
CA LEU A 315 -8.77 -58.68 -10.91
C LEU A 315 -9.97 -59.16 -10.07
N ALA A 316 -11.08 -58.43 -10.02
CA ALA A 316 -12.23 -58.70 -9.15
C ALA A 316 -11.92 -58.77 -7.64
N LYS A 317 -10.79 -58.23 -7.21
CA LYS A 317 -10.36 -58.14 -5.79
C LYS A 317 -10.98 -56.87 -5.15
N HIS A 318 -12.31 -56.86 -5.05
CA HIS A 318 -13.06 -55.65 -4.72
C HIS A 318 -12.79 -55.11 -3.32
N ASP A 319 -12.52 -55.97 -2.32
CA ASP A 319 -12.20 -55.52 -0.97
C ASP A 319 -10.87 -54.75 -0.92
N GLN A 320 -9.83 -55.22 -1.62
CA GLN A 320 -8.55 -54.53 -1.75
C GLN A 320 -8.67 -53.24 -2.58
N ALA A 321 -9.55 -53.24 -3.58
CA ALA A 321 -9.85 -52.04 -4.34
C ALA A 321 -10.51 -50.94 -3.46
N ILE A 322 -11.46 -51.36 -2.57
CA ILE A 322 -12.11 -50.45 -1.64
C ILE A 322 -11.09 -49.84 -0.70
N GLU A 323 -10.16 -50.63 -0.15
CA GLU A 323 -9.13 -50.14 0.77
C GLU A 323 -8.20 -49.11 0.08
N ALA A 324 -7.70 -49.48 -1.10
CA ALA A 324 -6.80 -48.60 -1.89
C ALA A 324 -7.51 -47.29 -2.30
N LEU A 325 -8.75 -47.35 -2.82
CA LEU A 325 -9.48 -46.17 -3.24
C LEU A 325 -9.85 -45.27 -2.06
N LYS A 326 -10.25 -45.82 -0.91
CA LYS A 326 -10.45 -45.04 0.32
C LYS A 326 -9.18 -44.30 0.74
N LYS A 327 -8.03 -44.99 0.64
CA LYS A 327 -6.74 -44.37 0.97
C LYS A 327 -6.41 -43.22 0.00
N ALA A 328 -6.61 -43.40 -1.28
CA ALA A 328 -6.40 -42.36 -2.28
C ALA A 328 -7.28 -41.13 -2.01
N ILE A 329 -8.57 -41.33 -1.78
CA ILE A 329 -9.54 -40.28 -1.46
C ILE A 329 -9.15 -39.53 -0.16
N GLY A 330 -8.80 -40.29 0.89
CA GLY A 330 -8.43 -39.71 2.18
C GLY A 330 -7.16 -38.87 2.14
N LEU A 331 -6.23 -39.13 1.19
CA LEU A 331 -5.01 -38.39 1.02
C LEU A 331 -5.20 -37.11 0.17
N ASN A 332 -6.19 -37.07 -0.70
CA ASN A 332 -6.49 -35.93 -1.55
C ASN A 332 -8.01 -35.71 -1.68
N PRO A 333 -8.64 -35.13 -0.63
CA PRO A 333 -10.07 -34.81 -0.68
C PRO A 333 -10.39 -33.54 -1.50
N ASP A 334 -9.38 -32.78 -1.93
CA ASP A 334 -9.56 -31.47 -2.57
C ASP A 334 -9.74 -31.58 -4.09
N LEU A 335 -10.82 -30.99 -4.56
CA LEU A 335 -11.13 -30.85 -6.00
C LEU A 335 -10.13 -29.97 -6.77
N ALA A 336 -9.40 -29.08 -6.08
CA ALA A 336 -8.56 -28.07 -6.73
C ALA A 336 -7.31 -28.68 -7.39
N HIS A 337 -6.78 -29.78 -6.86
CA HIS A 337 -5.51 -30.35 -7.30
C HIS A 337 -5.62 -31.59 -8.19
N ASN A 338 -6.77 -32.33 -8.17
CA ASN A 338 -6.97 -33.51 -8.99
C ASN A 338 -8.47 -33.80 -9.29
N LYS A 339 -9.14 -32.82 -9.89
CA LYS A 339 -10.60 -32.81 -10.10
C LYS A 339 -11.16 -34.09 -10.76
N PHE A 340 -10.44 -34.65 -11.73
CA PHE A 340 -10.90 -35.85 -12.46
C PHE A 340 -10.60 -37.14 -11.73
N GLN A 341 -9.46 -37.23 -11.02
CA GLN A 341 -9.06 -38.44 -10.31
C GLN A 341 -9.94 -38.69 -9.06
N VAL A 342 -10.25 -37.65 -8.29
CA VAL A 342 -11.10 -37.79 -7.10
C VAL A 342 -12.52 -38.22 -7.46
N THR A 343 -13.13 -37.60 -8.45
CA THR A 343 -14.46 -37.99 -8.96
C THR A 343 -14.45 -39.43 -9.46
N THR A 344 -13.43 -39.78 -10.24
CA THR A 344 -13.26 -41.17 -10.75
C THR A 344 -12.99 -42.17 -9.64
N ALA A 345 -12.24 -41.77 -8.61
CA ALA A 345 -11.99 -42.64 -7.43
C ALA A 345 -13.28 -42.95 -6.67
N HIS A 346 -14.14 -41.96 -6.40
CA HIS A 346 -15.46 -42.17 -5.81
C HIS A 346 -16.35 -43.09 -6.67
N TYR A 347 -16.37 -42.86 -8.01
CA TYR A 347 -17.12 -43.72 -8.92
C TYR A 347 -16.63 -45.19 -8.89
N ARG A 348 -15.30 -45.39 -8.94
CA ARG A 348 -14.71 -46.74 -8.83
C ARG A 348 -14.95 -47.38 -7.47
N LEU A 349 -14.85 -46.59 -6.38
CA LEU A 349 -15.14 -47.03 -5.04
C LEU A 349 -16.60 -47.51 -4.92
N ALA A 350 -17.54 -46.75 -5.47
CA ALA A 350 -18.94 -47.14 -5.53
C ALA A 350 -19.16 -48.47 -6.27
N GLN A 351 -18.50 -48.64 -7.41
CA GLN A 351 -18.58 -49.92 -8.16
C GLN A 351 -18.11 -51.11 -7.35
N SER A 352 -17.00 -50.94 -6.62
CA SER A 352 -16.47 -52.01 -5.76
C SER A 352 -17.41 -52.34 -4.57
N PHE A 353 -18.03 -51.31 -3.95
CA PHE A 353 -19.04 -51.53 -2.93
C PHE A 353 -20.29 -52.28 -3.46
N LEU A 354 -20.74 -51.91 -4.64
CA LEU A 354 -21.90 -52.61 -5.27
C LEU A 354 -21.57 -54.10 -5.56
N LYS A 355 -20.34 -54.37 -6.00
CA LYS A 355 -19.88 -55.73 -6.28
C LYS A 355 -19.70 -56.60 -5.04
N THR A 356 -19.41 -55.97 -3.89
CA THR A 356 -19.29 -56.67 -2.58
C THR A 356 -20.61 -56.69 -1.81
N GLY A 357 -21.72 -56.32 -2.40
CA GLY A 357 -23.04 -56.33 -1.78
C GLY A 357 -23.34 -55.17 -0.84
N GLN A 358 -22.43 -54.22 -0.70
CA GLN A 358 -22.56 -53.04 0.15
C GLN A 358 -23.32 -51.90 -0.59
N ALA A 359 -24.60 -52.19 -0.94
CA ALA A 359 -25.37 -51.35 -1.82
C ALA A 359 -25.60 -49.90 -1.32
N GLU A 360 -25.78 -49.69 -0.03
CA GLU A 360 -25.98 -48.37 0.57
C GLU A 360 -24.72 -47.53 0.47
N ALA A 361 -23.57 -48.09 0.84
CA ALA A 361 -22.27 -47.43 0.72
C ALA A 361 -21.98 -47.08 -0.76
N GLY A 362 -22.25 -47.99 -1.68
CA GLY A 362 -22.08 -47.75 -3.12
C GLY A 362 -22.95 -46.61 -3.66
N ARG A 363 -24.22 -46.51 -3.21
CA ARG A 363 -25.10 -45.40 -3.59
C ARG A 363 -24.60 -44.06 -3.10
N LYS A 364 -24.13 -44.02 -1.84
CA LYS A 364 -23.56 -42.80 -1.24
C LYS A 364 -22.34 -42.29 -2.01
N GLU A 365 -21.45 -43.19 -2.41
CA GLU A 365 -20.27 -42.81 -3.18
C GLU A 365 -20.63 -42.33 -4.62
N LEU A 366 -21.69 -42.88 -5.23
CA LEU A 366 -22.20 -42.40 -6.53
C LEU A 366 -22.78 -40.98 -6.40
N GLU A 367 -23.48 -40.71 -5.31
CA GLU A 367 -24.03 -39.38 -5.04
C GLU A 367 -22.87 -38.35 -4.91
N VAL A 368 -21.85 -38.66 -4.10
CA VAL A 368 -20.64 -37.85 -3.96
C VAL A 368 -19.96 -37.62 -5.32
N ALA A 369 -19.76 -38.67 -6.11
CA ALA A 369 -19.17 -38.56 -7.44
C ALA A 369 -19.98 -37.64 -8.36
N SER A 370 -21.33 -37.69 -8.30
CA SER A 370 -22.23 -36.85 -9.06
C SER A 370 -22.13 -35.38 -8.63
N GLU A 371 -22.13 -35.11 -7.32
CA GLU A 371 -21.96 -33.76 -6.79
C GLU A 371 -20.60 -33.13 -7.17
N LEU A 372 -19.51 -33.92 -7.06
CA LEU A 372 -18.18 -33.49 -7.46
C LEU A 372 -18.11 -33.17 -8.97
N LYS A 373 -18.78 -33.98 -9.79
CA LYS A 373 -18.87 -33.74 -11.23
C LYS A 373 -19.63 -32.45 -11.55
N ALA A 374 -20.76 -32.19 -10.85
CA ALA A 374 -21.53 -30.95 -11.00
C ALA A 374 -20.70 -29.72 -10.61
N LYS A 375 -20.04 -29.76 -9.45
CA LYS A 375 -19.12 -28.68 -9.01
C LYS A 375 -17.97 -28.45 -10.00
N ALA A 376 -17.39 -29.50 -10.54
CA ALA A 376 -16.33 -29.37 -11.54
C ALA A 376 -16.82 -28.71 -12.82
N PHE A 377 -18.08 -28.99 -13.22
CA PHE A 377 -18.72 -28.37 -14.40
C PHE A 377 -19.01 -26.88 -14.15
N GLU A 378 -19.56 -26.51 -12.97
CA GLU A 378 -19.78 -25.12 -12.58
C GLU A 378 -18.48 -24.29 -12.54
N MET A 379 -17.41 -24.86 -11.98
CA MET A 379 -16.10 -24.22 -11.99
C MET A 379 -15.50 -24.08 -13.40
N ALA A 380 -15.73 -25.04 -14.29
CA ALA A 380 -15.29 -24.95 -15.68
C ALA A 380 -16.08 -23.86 -16.46
N GLN A 381 -17.38 -23.69 -16.16
CA GLN A 381 -18.18 -22.62 -16.74
C GLN A 381 -17.76 -21.22 -16.25
N SER A 382 -17.41 -21.08 -14.97
CA SER A 382 -16.91 -19.81 -14.43
C SER A 382 -15.55 -19.40 -14.99
N LEU A 383 -14.73 -20.38 -15.40
CA LEU A 383 -13.42 -20.16 -16.04
C LEU A 383 -13.51 -19.94 -17.55
N SER A 384 -14.62 -20.32 -18.20
CA SER A 384 -14.81 -20.13 -19.66
C SER A 384 -15.32 -18.74 -20.05
N SER A 385 -15.55 -17.85 -19.08
CA SER A 385 -15.78 -16.43 -19.32
C SER A 385 -14.48 -15.63 -19.52
N ASP A 386 -13.31 -16.21 -19.22
CA ASP A 386 -12.00 -15.69 -19.60
C ASP A 386 -11.41 -16.58 -20.70
N GLU A 387 -11.24 -16.01 -21.89
CA GLU A 387 -10.84 -16.69 -23.12
C GLU A 387 -9.53 -17.49 -23.00
N SER A 388 -9.61 -18.64 -23.66
CA SER A 388 -8.48 -19.45 -24.15
C SER A 388 -7.65 -20.22 -23.13
N THR A 389 -8.06 -21.46 -22.88
CA THR A 389 -7.19 -22.65 -22.97
C THR A 389 -8.04 -23.93 -22.92
N MET A 390 -8.58 -24.35 -24.03
CA MET A 390 -8.92 -25.76 -24.24
C MET A 390 -7.62 -26.51 -24.50
N GLY A 391 -7.09 -27.17 -23.48
CA GLY A 391 -5.92 -28.03 -23.55
C GLY A 391 -6.29 -29.46 -23.22
N GLU A 392 -6.03 -30.31 -24.19
CA GLU A 392 -6.11 -31.78 -24.22
C GLU A 392 -5.86 -32.49 -22.89
N SER A 393 -6.50 -33.64 -22.71
CA SER A 393 -6.31 -34.57 -21.61
C SER A 393 -4.84 -34.98 -21.49
N ARG A 394 -4.10 -34.31 -20.61
CA ARG A 394 -2.73 -34.69 -20.26
C ARG A 394 -2.73 -35.67 -19.10
N LEU A 395 -1.89 -36.71 -19.25
CA LEU A 395 -1.46 -37.54 -18.12
C LEU A 395 -0.95 -36.62 -16.98
N PRO A 396 -1.12 -36.98 -15.69
CA PRO A 396 -0.68 -36.13 -14.56
C PRO A 396 0.78 -35.76 -14.74
N ASP A 397 1.04 -34.48 -14.95
CA ASP A 397 2.37 -33.97 -15.18
C ASP A 397 2.99 -33.55 -13.85
N GLU A 398 4.18 -34.09 -13.54
CA GLU A 398 5.02 -33.66 -12.41
C GLU A 398 5.33 -32.18 -12.46
N THR A 399 5.18 -31.55 -13.62
CA THR A 399 5.72 -30.23 -13.91
C THR A 399 4.83 -29.08 -13.49
N SER A 400 3.52 -29.27 -13.26
CA SER A 400 2.63 -28.16 -12.89
C SER A 400 2.89 -27.60 -11.47
N GLN A 401 3.58 -28.35 -10.60
CA GLN A 401 4.00 -27.85 -9.28
C GLN A 401 5.51 -27.56 -9.15
N THR A 402 6.35 -27.97 -10.09
CA THR A 402 7.80 -27.90 -9.87
C THR A 402 8.63 -27.13 -10.90
N ALA A 403 8.19 -26.96 -12.14
CA ALA A 403 9.00 -26.32 -13.16
C ALA A 403 8.94 -24.80 -13.19
N ASN A 404 7.75 -24.19 -13.01
CA ASN A 404 7.64 -22.72 -13.08
C ASN A 404 8.00 -22.00 -11.78
N THR A 405 8.10 -22.69 -10.64
CA THR A 405 8.42 -22.05 -9.36
C THR A 405 9.73 -22.52 -8.74
N ARG A 406 10.28 -23.68 -9.12
CA ARG A 406 11.54 -24.19 -8.56
C ARG A 406 12.80 -23.57 -9.15
N SER A 407 12.80 -23.09 -10.39
CA SER A 407 13.95 -22.34 -10.94
C SER A 407 14.12 -20.95 -10.29
N PHE A 408 13.10 -20.45 -9.60
CA PHE A 408 13.11 -19.18 -8.87
C PHE A 408 13.06 -19.30 -7.34
N ARG A 409 12.93 -20.50 -6.79
CA ARG A 409 13.19 -20.67 -5.37
C ARG A 409 14.69 -20.81 -5.17
N PRO A 410 15.37 -19.83 -4.55
CA PRO A 410 16.64 -20.12 -3.93
C PRO A 410 16.39 -21.31 -2.99
N ALA A 411 17.35 -22.22 -2.91
CA ALA A 411 17.32 -23.35 -1.98
C ALA A 411 17.37 -22.80 -0.53
N THR A 412 16.28 -22.20 -0.09
CA THR A 412 16.06 -21.85 1.29
C THR A 412 15.33 -23.03 1.94
N GLY A 413 16.08 -24.08 2.15
CA GLY A 413 15.79 -25.02 3.23
C GLY A 413 16.01 -24.34 4.58
N ILE A 414 15.34 -23.22 4.83
CA ILE A 414 15.16 -22.70 6.18
C ILE A 414 14.09 -23.59 6.79
N PRO A 415 14.38 -24.31 7.88
CA PRO A 415 13.38 -25.09 8.60
C PRO A 415 12.21 -24.16 8.92
N ASN A 416 10.99 -24.59 8.66
CA ASN A 416 9.76 -23.79 8.80
C ASN A 416 9.45 -23.41 10.27
N THR A 417 10.35 -23.70 11.22
CA THR A 417 10.21 -23.36 12.64
C THR A 417 11.54 -22.79 13.15
N LEU A 418 11.61 -21.46 13.26
CA LEU A 418 12.64 -20.83 14.07
C LEU A 418 12.52 -21.35 15.51
N ASP A 419 13.64 -21.71 16.14
CA ASP A 419 13.64 -22.02 17.56
C ASP A 419 13.24 -20.76 18.37
N GLN A 420 12.66 -20.98 19.54
CA GLN A 420 12.09 -19.92 20.38
C GLN A 420 13.14 -18.85 20.78
N ARG A 421 14.39 -19.25 20.93
CA ARG A 421 15.49 -18.35 21.30
C ARG A 421 15.85 -17.41 20.15
N THR A 422 15.98 -17.94 18.94
CA THR A 422 16.24 -17.15 17.72
C THR A 422 15.10 -16.17 17.44
N LYS A 423 13.84 -16.63 17.59
CA LYS A 423 12.67 -15.76 17.42
C LYS A 423 12.67 -14.62 18.44
N SER A 424 12.94 -14.90 19.71
CA SER A 424 13.03 -13.88 20.75
C SER A 424 14.14 -12.86 20.48
N LEU A 425 15.30 -13.31 19.99
CA LEU A 425 16.41 -12.42 19.63
C LEU A 425 16.03 -11.50 18.45
N LEU A 426 15.35 -12.02 17.43
CA LEU A 426 14.88 -11.22 16.28
C LEU A 426 13.87 -10.15 16.72
N GLU A 427 12.93 -10.48 17.61
CA GLU A 427 11.98 -9.51 18.15
C GLU A 427 12.68 -8.43 19.01
N THR A 428 13.69 -8.79 19.79
CA THR A 428 14.52 -7.81 20.54
C THR A 428 15.25 -6.87 19.59
N ASN A 429 15.92 -7.42 18.57
CA ASN A 429 16.62 -6.62 17.56
C ASN A 429 15.66 -5.69 16.82
N LYS A 430 14.44 -6.14 16.52
CA LYS A 430 13.39 -5.31 15.91
C LYS A 430 12.98 -4.15 16.82
N ALA A 431 12.82 -4.39 18.11
CA ALA A 431 12.46 -3.35 19.08
C ALA A 431 13.55 -2.29 19.22
N ASP A 432 14.82 -2.69 19.25
CA ASP A 432 15.94 -1.75 19.30
C ASP A 432 16.09 -0.97 18.00
N LEU A 433 15.89 -1.64 16.85
CA LEU A 433 15.89 -0.99 15.55
C LEU A 433 14.75 0.02 15.41
N ALA A 434 13.57 -0.25 15.99
CA ALA A 434 12.45 0.69 16.01
C ALA A 434 12.80 2.02 16.69
N LYS A 435 13.55 1.99 17.80
CA LYS A 435 14.03 3.20 18.48
C LYS A 435 15.01 3.98 17.60
N VAL A 436 15.91 3.27 16.90
CA VAL A 436 16.86 3.89 15.95
C VAL A 436 16.12 4.54 14.79
N LEU A 437 15.14 3.86 14.21
CA LEU A 437 14.30 4.39 13.13
C LEU A 437 13.55 5.65 13.58
N SER A 438 12.94 5.62 14.77
CA SER A 438 12.26 6.79 15.35
C SER A 438 13.19 8.00 15.43
N ALA A 439 14.38 7.82 15.98
CA ALA A 439 15.35 8.90 16.13
C ALA A 439 15.84 9.45 14.77
N LEU A 440 16.06 8.58 13.79
CA LEU A 440 16.47 8.99 12.44
C LEU A 440 15.36 9.75 11.71
N HIS A 441 14.12 9.27 11.76
CA HIS A 441 12.97 9.98 11.22
C HIS A 441 12.81 11.38 11.85
N ASN A 442 12.94 11.47 13.19
CA ASN A 442 12.95 12.76 13.86
C ASN A 442 14.06 13.67 13.34
N SER A 443 15.27 13.14 13.11
CA SER A 443 16.41 13.91 12.57
C SER A 443 16.18 14.40 11.13
N VAL A 444 15.59 13.56 10.27
CA VAL A 444 15.17 13.98 8.91
C VAL A 444 14.13 15.10 8.99
N GLY A 445 13.09 14.92 9.83
CA GLY A 445 12.06 15.94 10.04
C GLY A 445 12.63 17.28 10.49
N LEU A 446 13.57 17.28 11.44
CA LEU A 446 14.26 18.49 11.89
C LEU A 446 15.08 19.15 10.76
N ALA A 447 15.81 18.34 9.96
CA ALA A 447 16.56 18.86 8.82
C ALA A 447 15.65 19.49 7.75
N GLN A 448 14.49 18.90 7.48
CA GLN A 448 13.47 19.43 6.57
C GLN A 448 12.80 20.70 7.13
N ALA A 449 12.50 20.73 8.43
CA ALA A 449 11.97 21.91 9.10
C ALA A 449 12.95 23.09 9.05
N ALA A 450 14.26 22.84 9.18
CA ALA A 450 15.30 23.85 9.03
C ALA A 450 15.37 24.44 7.62
N GLN A 451 14.96 23.67 6.60
CA GLN A 451 14.80 24.08 5.21
C GLN A 451 13.42 24.71 4.93
N GLN A 452 12.60 24.93 5.96
CA GLN A 452 11.22 25.43 5.86
C GLN A 452 10.25 24.45 5.12
N ASN A 453 10.65 23.21 4.92
CA ASN A 453 9.78 22.19 4.32
C ASN A 453 8.93 21.50 5.41
N PHE A 454 8.02 22.27 6.01
CA PHE A 454 7.31 21.85 7.22
C PHE A 454 6.32 20.70 6.97
N ALA A 455 5.68 20.66 5.79
CA ALA A 455 4.76 19.56 5.47
C ALA A 455 5.49 18.21 5.39
N ALA A 456 6.66 18.17 4.75
CA ALA A 456 7.49 16.97 4.71
C ALA A 456 8.02 16.60 6.11
N ALA A 457 8.45 17.60 6.89
CA ALA A 457 8.90 17.38 8.27
C ALA A 457 7.81 16.73 9.14
N ALA A 458 6.55 17.14 9.00
CA ALA A 458 5.42 16.54 9.72
C ALA A 458 5.24 15.05 9.38
N VAL A 459 5.43 14.65 8.13
CA VAL A 459 5.39 13.24 7.72
C VAL A 459 6.47 12.43 8.44
N GLU A 460 7.70 12.95 8.46
CA GLU A 460 8.82 12.26 9.11
C GLU A 460 8.63 12.17 10.64
N PHE A 461 8.15 13.22 11.30
CA PHE A 461 7.84 13.17 12.73
C PHE A 461 6.73 12.17 13.06
N ARG A 462 5.72 12.03 12.20
CA ARG A 462 4.68 10.99 12.37
C ARG A 462 5.26 9.58 12.21
N LEU A 463 6.18 9.38 11.27
CA LEU A 463 6.89 8.10 11.13
C LEU A 463 7.76 7.83 12.36
N ALA A 464 8.44 8.84 12.91
CA ALA A 464 9.16 8.72 14.18
C ALA A 464 8.25 8.22 15.30
N LYS A 465 7.06 8.81 15.44
CA LYS A 465 6.05 8.40 16.44
C LYS A 465 5.51 6.99 16.18
N LYS A 466 5.29 6.59 14.93
CA LYS A 466 4.88 5.21 14.58
C LYS A 466 5.88 4.18 15.11
N TRP A 467 7.19 4.48 15.03
CA TRP A 467 8.25 3.57 15.49
C TRP A 467 8.49 3.60 17.01
N ASN A 468 8.29 4.74 17.66
CA ASN A 468 8.42 4.86 19.11
C ASN A 468 7.34 5.79 19.67
N PRO A 469 6.14 5.29 19.94
CA PRO A 469 5.00 6.09 20.43
C PRO A 469 5.26 6.77 21.78
N GLU A 470 6.14 6.20 22.61
CA GLU A 470 6.46 6.68 23.95
C GLU A 470 7.52 7.80 23.96
N GLN A 471 8.08 8.13 22.81
CA GLN A 471 9.11 9.17 22.76
C GLN A 471 8.50 10.56 22.99
N VAL A 472 8.92 11.19 24.07
CA VAL A 472 8.45 12.52 24.48
C VAL A 472 8.84 13.59 23.44
N GLY A 473 7.93 14.54 23.19
CA GLY A 473 8.14 15.69 22.31
C GLY A 473 7.89 15.44 20.82
N LEU A 474 7.61 14.20 20.38
CA LEU A 474 7.27 13.95 18.98
C LEU A 474 5.93 14.58 18.61
N ASP A 475 4.93 14.51 19.47
CA ASP A 475 3.63 15.14 19.23
C ASP A 475 3.75 16.65 19.10
N TYR A 476 4.60 17.27 19.91
CA TYR A 476 4.95 18.69 19.76
C TYR A 476 5.57 18.98 18.39
N ASN A 477 6.56 18.18 17.97
CA ASN A 477 7.22 18.38 16.67
C ASN A 477 6.24 18.22 15.50
N VAL A 478 5.36 17.21 15.55
CA VAL A 478 4.29 17.02 14.54
C VAL A 478 3.36 18.22 14.50
N GLY A 479 2.86 18.66 15.66
CA GLY A 479 1.94 19.80 15.76
C GLY A 479 2.57 21.11 15.30
N LEU A 480 3.82 21.37 15.71
CA LEU A 480 4.56 22.55 15.29
C LEU A 480 4.81 22.55 13.77
N ALA A 481 5.16 21.39 13.19
CA ALA A 481 5.39 21.27 11.75
C ALA A 481 4.10 21.52 10.95
N TYR A 482 2.97 20.95 11.36
CA TYR A 482 1.69 21.23 10.74
C TYR A 482 1.28 22.70 10.89
N PHE A 483 1.44 23.26 12.09
CA PHE A 483 1.16 24.69 12.32
C PHE A 483 1.97 25.59 11.40
N ARG A 484 3.27 25.30 11.22
CA ARG A 484 4.17 26.04 10.32
C ARG A 484 3.86 25.83 8.84
N ALA A 485 3.30 24.68 8.48
CA ALA A 485 2.79 24.40 7.15
C ALA A 485 1.42 25.05 6.89
N GLU A 486 0.86 25.80 7.84
CA GLU A 486 -0.48 26.38 7.81
C GLU A 486 -1.61 25.32 7.75
N LEU A 487 -1.30 24.07 8.09
CA LEU A 487 -2.24 22.94 8.20
C LEU A 487 -2.80 22.87 9.62
N TYR A 488 -3.56 23.90 9.99
CA TYR A 488 -3.98 24.12 11.38
C TYR A 488 -4.89 23.01 11.91
N TRP A 489 -5.76 22.43 11.08
CA TRP A 489 -6.59 21.29 11.47
C TRP A 489 -5.76 20.06 11.83
N ASP A 490 -4.72 19.77 11.04
CA ASP A 490 -3.84 18.63 11.29
C ASP A 490 -2.95 18.84 12.52
N ALA A 491 -2.71 20.10 12.91
CA ALA A 491 -1.94 20.45 14.10
C ALA A 491 -2.69 20.18 15.41
N VAL A 492 -4.03 20.19 15.41
CA VAL A 492 -4.86 20.13 16.63
C VAL A 492 -4.60 18.82 17.39
N ALA A 493 -4.85 17.68 16.78
CA ALA A 493 -4.78 16.38 17.46
C ALA A 493 -3.38 16.07 18.06
N PRO A 494 -2.26 16.31 17.35
CA PRO A 494 -0.93 16.15 17.94
C PRO A 494 -0.69 17.09 19.12
N LEU A 495 -1.10 18.37 19.04
CA LEU A 495 -0.92 19.33 20.12
C LEU A 495 -1.78 18.99 21.34
N GLU A 496 -3.00 18.50 21.16
CA GLU A 496 -3.84 17.96 22.25
C GLU A 496 -3.15 16.77 22.94
N SER A 497 -2.59 15.83 22.15
CA SER A 497 -1.85 14.68 22.67
C SER A 497 -0.62 15.12 23.50
N GLU A 498 0.13 16.10 22.99
CA GLU A 498 1.28 16.68 23.72
C GLU A 498 0.84 17.31 25.04
N ILE A 499 -0.22 18.11 25.06
CA ILE A 499 -0.71 18.77 26.29
C ILE A 499 -1.21 17.75 27.30
N ASN A 500 -1.86 16.67 26.86
CA ASN A 500 -2.33 15.61 27.74
C ASN A 500 -1.15 14.86 28.40
N SER A 501 -0.08 14.63 27.65
CA SER A 501 1.14 13.95 28.17
C SER A 501 2.06 14.90 28.93
N ASN A 502 2.12 16.16 28.53
CA ASN A 502 2.95 17.20 29.11
C ASN A 502 2.18 18.52 29.35
N PRO A 503 1.34 18.59 30.39
CA PRO A 503 0.49 19.74 30.67
C PRO A 503 1.24 21.05 30.93
N LYS A 504 2.53 21.01 31.20
CA LYS A 504 3.38 22.19 31.46
C LYS A 504 3.98 22.79 30.17
N ASN A 505 3.77 22.19 29.01
CA ASN A 505 4.28 22.70 27.74
C ASN A 505 3.46 23.93 27.29
N THR A 506 3.86 25.10 27.73
CA THR A 506 3.19 26.37 27.39
C THR A 506 3.28 26.67 25.89
N GLN A 507 4.32 26.24 25.20
CA GLN A 507 4.46 26.40 23.75
C GLN A 507 3.43 25.57 22.98
N ALA A 508 3.19 24.32 23.40
CA ALA A 508 2.14 23.49 22.80
C ALA A 508 0.75 24.11 23.04
N ARG A 509 0.49 24.66 24.24
CA ARG A 509 -0.79 25.30 24.55
C ARG A 509 -1.11 26.50 23.66
N TRP A 510 -0.14 27.43 23.47
CA TRP A 510 -0.39 28.58 22.63
C TRP A 510 -0.48 28.20 21.14
N LEU A 511 0.30 27.21 20.66
CA LEU A 511 0.16 26.67 19.31
C LEU A 511 -1.21 26.04 19.10
N LEU A 512 -1.73 25.28 20.06
CA LEU A 512 -3.07 24.71 20.00
C LEU A 512 -4.13 25.80 20.03
N GLY A 513 -4.00 26.80 20.91
CA GLY A 513 -4.90 27.94 20.97
C GLY A 513 -4.95 28.72 19.65
N LEU A 514 -3.80 28.97 19.04
CA LEU A 514 -3.72 29.57 17.71
C LEU A 514 -4.27 28.66 16.61
N SER A 515 -4.05 27.34 16.70
CA SER A 515 -4.62 26.36 15.76
C SER A 515 -6.16 26.42 15.82
N TYR A 516 -6.74 26.42 17.01
CA TYR A 516 -8.18 26.60 17.19
C TYR A 516 -8.67 27.97 16.68
N PHE A 517 -7.89 29.04 16.85
CA PHE A 517 -8.25 30.35 16.30
C PHE A 517 -8.33 30.31 14.76
N TYR A 518 -7.32 29.74 14.10
CA TYR A 518 -7.29 29.64 12.63
C TYR A 518 -8.31 28.64 12.07
N THR A 519 -8.74 27.65 12.88
CA THR A 519 -9.81 26.70 12.53
C THR A 519 -11.21 27.21 12.95
N ARG A 520 -11.31 28.44 13.47
CA ARG A 520 -12.56 29.10 13.91
C ARG A 520 -13.24 28.46 15.13
N GLU A 521 -12.54 27.62 15.84
CA GLU A 521 -12.99 27.07 17.12
C GLU A 521 -12.79 28.10 18.27
N TYR A 522 -13.36 29.30 18.08
CA TYR A 522 -13.06 30.49 18.91
C TYR A 522 -13.26 30.28 20.41
N SER A 523 -14.25 29.46 20.80
CA SER A 523 -14.48 29.15 22.23
C SER A 523 -13.33 28.39 22.85
N LYS A 524 -12.79 27.37 22.13
CA LYS A 524 -11.62 26.60 22.58
C LYS A 524 -10.34 27.45 22.53
N ALA A 525 -10.21 28.27 21.49
CA ALA A 525 -9.09 29.19 21.34
C ALA A 525 -8.99 30.15 22.54
N ALA A 526 -10.09 30.85 22.86
CA ALA A 526 -10.12 31.80 23.95
C ALA A 526 -9.76 31.17 25.29
N GLY A 527 -10.35 30.01 25.65
CA GLY A 527 -10.08 29.34 26.92
C GLY A 527 -8.61 28.96 27.10
N LEU A 528 -7.98 28.40 26.06
CA LEU A 528 -6.56 28.05 26.10
C LEU A 528 -5.63 29.27 26.12
N LEU A 529 -5.92 30.29 25.29
CA LEU A 529 -5.07 31.47 25.16
C LEU A 529 -5.15 32.35 26.41
N GLU A 530 -6.28 32.42 27.10
CA GLU A 530 -6.45 33.12 28.37
C GLU A 530 -5.53 32.53 29.46
N ASP A 531 -5.52 31.21 29.61
CA ASP A 531 -4.62 30.49 30.52
C ASP A 531 -3.15 30.77 30.24
N VAL A 532 -2.76 30.84 28.96
CA VAL A 532 -1.38 31.09 28.53
C VAL A 532 -0.95 32.53 28.83
N ILE A 533 -1.85 33.49 28.62
CA ILE A 533 -1.58 34.91 28.86
C ILE A 533 -1.42 35.21 30.36
N SER A 534 -2.19 34.53 31.23
CA SER A 534 -2.05 34.65 32.68
C SER A 534 -0.67 34.23 33.18
N SER A 535 0.04 33.37 32.43
CA SER A 535 1.39 32.88 32.74
C SER A 535 2.55 33.75 32.22
N ALA A 536 2.33 35.04 31.93
CA ALA A 536 3.33 36.04 31.52
C ALA A 536 3.81 35.96 30.05
N SER A 537 2.96 35.59 29.12
CA SER A 537 3.29 35.63 27.70
C SER A 537 3.36 37.07 27.18
N THR A 538 4.49 37.44 26.56
CA THR A 538 4.69 38.69 25.83
C THR A 538 4.43 38.56 24.32
N ASN A 539 3.78 37.45 23.90
CA ASN A 539 3.53 37.16 22.50
C ASN A 539 2.31 37.94 21.99
N VAL A 540 2.55 38.94 21.19
CA VAL A 540 1.50 39.80 20.59
C VAL A 540 0.50 39.01 19.78
N GLU A 541 0.92 37.98 19.05
CA GLU A 541 0.03 37.11 18.23
C GLU A 541 -1.00 36.37 19.07
N VAL A 542 -0.57 35.86 20.23
CA VAL A 542 -1.46 35.18 21.18
C VAL A 542 -2.52 36.15 21.74
N CYS A 543 -2.12 37.38 22.11
CA CYS A 543 -3.03 38.42 22.59
C CYS A 543 -4.02 38.83 21.46
N TYR A 544 -3.53 38.96 20.22
CA TYR A 544 -4.36 39.24 19.05
C TYR A 544 -5.42 38.16 18.83
N ALA A 545 -5.02 36.88 18.81
CA ALA A 545 -5.93 35.77 18.61
C ALA A 545 -6.96 35.64 19.74
N LEU A 546 -6.54 35.91 21.00
CA LEU A 546 -7.46 35.96 22.11
C LEU A 546 -8.52 37.07 21.93
N ALA A 547 -8.07 38.30 21.69
CA ALA A 547 -8.99 39.43 21.50
C ALA A 547 -10.00 39.16 20.37
N SER A 548 -9.52 38.72 19.22
CA SER A 548 -10.38 38.38 18.08
C SER A 548 -11.34 37.21 18.37
N SER A 549 -10.90 36.20 19.12
CA SER A 549 -11.75 35.07 19.55
C SER A 549 -12.84 35.51 20.54
N LEU A 550 -12.53 36.41 21.47
CA LEU A 550 -13.48 36.99 22.43
C LEU A 550 -14.52 37.86 21.72
N ILE A 551 -14.11 38.69 20.75
CA ILE A 551 -15.03 39.48 19.92
C ILE A 551 -16.01 38.54 19.20
N SER A 552 -15.48 37.45 18.58
CA SER A 552 -16.31 36.49 17.85
C SER A 552 -17.31 35.75 18.73
N GLN A 553 -17.08 35.68 20.05
CA GLN A 553 -17.98 35.12 21.03
C GLN A 553 -18.98 36.16 21.65
N GLY A 554 -18.84 37.44 21.28
CA GLY A 554 -19.62 38.50 21.85
C GLY A 554 -19.17 38.94 23.25
N LYS A 555 -18.03 38.48 23.75
CA LYS A 555 -17.41 38.85 25.04
C LYS A 555 -16.62 40.15 24.90
N LEU A 556 -17.33 41.24 24.64
CA LEU A 556 -16.73 42.48 24.15
C LEU A 556 -15.88 43.22 25.20
N ASP A 557 -16.22 43.12 26.49
CA ASP A 557 -15.48 43.76 27.57
C ASP A 557 -14.15 43.02 27.86
N GLU A 558 -14.20 41.69 27.86
CA GLU A 558 -12.99 40.85 27.98
C GLU A 558 -12.04 41.06 26.76
N ALA A 559 -12.63 41.24 25.55
CA ALA A 559 -11.87 41.55 24.34
C ALA A 559 -11.19 42.92 24.41
N GLU A 560 -11.82 43.94 25.00
CA GLU A 560 -11.22 45.27 25.19
C GLU A 560 -9.95 45.19 26.05
N HIS A 561 -10.01 44.46 27.18
CA HIS A 561 -8.85 44.24 28.02
C HIS A 561 -7.70 43.50 27.26
N ALA A 562 -8.06 42.52 26.41
CA ALA A 562 -7.06 41.85 25.59
C ALA A 562 -6.45 42.81 24.55
N ILE A 563 -7.22 43.73 23.97
CA ILE A 563 -6.77 44.78 23.04
C ILE A 563 -5.84 45.77 23.73
N GLU A 564 -6.14 46.19 24.98
CA GLU A 564 -5.27 47.05 25.77
C GLU A 564 -3.87 46.39 25.95
N ARG A 565 -3.84 45.10 26.21
CA ARG A 565 -2.56 44.33 26.27
C ARG A 565 -1.82 44.32 24.94
N VAL A 566 -2.53 44.12 23.81
CA VAL A 566 -1.91 44.24 22.47
C VAL A 566 -1.31 45.62 22.27
N SER A 567 -2.05 46.67 22.70
CA SER A 567 -1.59 48.08 22.63
C SER A 567 -0.31 48.34 23.44
N ALA A 568 -0.25 47.78 24.66
CA ALA A 568 0.89 47.90 25.55
C ALA A 568 2.16 47.18 25.01
N LEU A 569 1.96 46.03 24.33
CA LEU A 569 3.06 45.20 23.83
C LEU A 569 3.58 45.64 22.44
N ALA A 570 2.67 46.02 21.53
CA ALA A 570 3.00 46.30 20.14
C ALA A 570 2.99 47.80 19.80
N GLY A 571 2.49 48.64 20.68
CA GLY A 571 2.25 50.07 20.36
C GLY A 571 1.21 50.28 19.27
N ALA A 572 1.18 51.47 18.70
CA ALA A 572 0.29 51.80 17.57
C ALA A 572 0.76 51.00 16.33
N SER A 573 -0.11 50.14 15.84
CA SER A 573 0.15 49.31 14.66
C SER A 573 -1.12 49.18 13.82
N SER A 574 -1.00 48.98 12.53
CA SER A 574 -2.14 48.78 11.64
C SER A 574 -3.03 47.59 12.11
N ARG A 575 -2.45 46.52 12.60
CA ARG A 575 -3.18 45.38 13.13
C ARG A 575 -3.95 45.68 14.42
N LEU A 576 -3.41 46.58 15.30
CA LEU A 576 -4.15 47.02 16.48
C LEU A 576 -5.40 47.84 16.08
N HIS A 577 -5.27 48.69 15.08
CA HIS A 577 -6.39 49.48 14.54
C HIS A 577 -7.46 48.55 13.95
N VAL A 578 -7.08 47.45 13.26
CA VAL A 578 -8.04 46.43 12.79
C VAL A 578 -8.79 45.78 13.96
N LEU A 579 -8.11 45.41 15.03
CA LEU A 579 -8.78 44.83 16.21
C LEU A 579 -9.78 45.79 16.87
N LYS A 580 -9.39 47.06 17.01
CA LYS A 580 -10.30 48.09 17.54
C LYS A 580 -11.49 48.32 16.60
N GLY A 581 -11.26 48.37 15.28
CA GLY A 581 -12.30 48.41 14.27
C GLY A 581 -13.25 47.23 14.34
N GLN A 582 -12.74 46.01 14.56
CA GLN A 582 -13.50 44.78 14.75
C GLN A 582 -14.36 44.89 16.04
N LEU A 583 -13.79 45.36 17.13
CA LEU A 583 -14.50 45.54 18.40
C LEU A 583 -15.65 46.54 18.27
N HIS A 584 -15.39 47.75 17.66
CA HIS A 584 -16.41 48.76 17.42
C HIS A 584 -17.52 48.27 16.49
N TYR A 585 -17.17 47.53 15.43
CA TYR A 585 -18.12 46.83 14.55
C TYR A 585 -19.06 45.90 15.34
N ALA A 586 -18.48 45.07 16.21
CA ALA A 586 -19.24 44.13 17.04
C ALA A 586 -20.15 44.85 18.08
N ARG A 587 -19.74 46.00 18.59
CA ARG A 587 -20.53 46.87 19.46
C ARG A 587 -21.63 47.66 18.73
N GLY A 588 -21.61 47.69 17.39
CA GLY A 588 -22.50 48.46 16.55
C GLY A 588 -22.12 49.93 16.41
N ASN A 589 -20.92 50.31 16.81
CA ASN A 589 -20.34 51.65 16.67
C ASN A 589 -19.72 51.80 15.27
N ASP A 590 -20.58 51.96 14.25
CA ASP A 590 -20.19 51.85 12.83
C ASP A 590 -19.23 52.96 12.36
N GLU A 591 -19.33 54.16 12.88
CA GLU A 591 -18.44 55.28 12.49
C GLU A 591 -17.05 55.10 13.11
N GLU A 592 -16.98 54.79 14.41
CA GLU A 592 -15.71 54.53 15.09
C GLU A 592 -15.01 53.31 14.49
N ALA A 593 -15.75 52.27 14.10
CA ALA A 593 -15.22 51.09 13.42
C ALA A 593 -14.56 51.50 12.07
N LYS A 594 -15.25 52.39 11.30
CA LYS A 594 -14.75 52.87 10.02
C LYS A 594 -13.50 53.74 10.20
N GLU A 595 -13.46 54.62 11.18
CA GLU A 595 -12.29 55.47 11.48
C GLU A 595 -11.07 54.62 11.80
N GLU A 596 -11.21 53.62 12.68
CA GLU A 596 -10.13 52.70 13.07
C GLU A 596 -9.61 51.88 11.84
N LEU A 597 -10.51 51.37 11.00
CA LEU A 597 -10.13 50.60 9.81
C LEU A 597 -9.43 51.47 8.75
N ILE A 598 -9.85 52.72 8.55
CA ILE A 598 -9.16 53.68 7.67
C ILE A 598 -7.79 54.03 8.25
N ALA A 599 -7.66 54.22 9.57
CA ALA A 599 -6.38 54.45 10.23
C ALA A 599 -5.45 53.25 10.03
N ALA A 600 -5.96 52.02 10.11
CA ALA A 600 -5.19 50.82 9.81
C ALA A 600 -4.60 50.86 8.38
N LEU A 601 -5.43 51.17 7.37
CA LEU A 601 -5.01 51.25 5.96
C LEU A 601 -4.09 52.46 5.66
N SER A 602 -4.21 53.53 6.44
CA SER A 602 -3.30 54.67 6.31
C SER A 602 -1.90 54.37 6.83
N LEU A 603 -1.77 53.50 7.84
CA LEU A 603 -0.49 53.04 8.36
C LEU A 603 0.14 51.97 7.46
N ASP A 604 -0.66 51.05 6.96
CA ASP A 604 -0.23 50.02 6.03
C ASP A 604 -1.40 49.62 5.13
N ALA A 605 -1.30 50.03 3.85
CA ALA A 605 -2.31 49.74 2.84
C ALA A 605 -2.51 48.23 2.57
N GLN A 606 -1.58 47.37 2.99
CA GLN A 606 -1.66 45.93 2.83
C GLN A 606 -2.13 45.20 4.11
N THR A 607 -2.68 45.95 5.07
CA THR A 607 -3.16 45.36 6.34
C THR A 607 -4.34 44.43 6.08
N ARG A 608 -4.15 43.14 6.41
CA ARG A 608 -5.16 42.10 6.27
C ARG A 608 -6.37 42.40 7.16
N HIS A 609 -7.55 42.01 6.66
CA HIS A 609 -8.86 42.13 7.30
C HIS A 609 -9.41 43.57 7.42
N ALA A 610 -8.63 44.61 7.15
CA ALA A 610 -9.14 45.98 7.19
C ALA A 610 -10.21 46.20 6.11
N HIS A 611 -9.93 45.83 4.87
CA HIS A 611 -10.87 45.86 3.77
C HIS A 611 -12.07 44.93 3.99
N TYR A 612 -11.86 43.75 4.60
CA TYR A 612 -12.95 42.83 4.94
C TYR A 612 -13.99 43.50 5.86
N PHE A 613 -13.55 44.09 6.97
CA PHE A 613 -14.48 44.76 7.90
C PHE A 613 -15.11 46.03 7.32
N LEU A 614 -14.40 46.80 6.50
CA LEU A 614 -15.00 47.89 5.75
C LEU A 614 -16.08 47.38 4.78
N GLY A 615 -15.83 46.27 4.10
CA GLY A 615 -16.81 45.63 3.24
C GLY A 615 -18.07 45.19 4.03
N LEU A 616 -17.92 44.65 5.22
CA LEU A 616 -19.04 44.28 6.11
C LEU A 616 -19.84 45.54 6.54
N LEU A 617 -19.17 46.67 6.89
CA LEU A 617 -19.80 47.90 7.23
C LEU A 617 -20.62 48.47 6.05
N TYR A 618 -20.05 48.47 4.85
CA TYR A 618 -20.78 48.93 3.66
C TYR A 618 -21.93 47.98 3.30
N SER A 619 -21.76 46.66 3.49
CA SER A 619 -22.84 45.70 3.27
C SER A 619 -23.99 45.93 4.24
N LYS A 620 -23.70 46.17 5.53
CA LYS A 620 -24.68 46.51 6.57
C LYS A 620 -25.48 47.79 6.20
N LYS A 621 -24.80 48.78 5.62
CA LYS A 621 -25.44 50.03 5.16
C LYS A 621 -26.08 49.90 3.76
N GLN A 622 -26.23 48.71 3.21
CA GLN A 622 -26.75 48.40 1.87
C GLN A 622 -25.97 49.08 0.71
N MET A 623 -24.77 49.51 0.96
CA MET A 623 -23.85 50.07 -0.06
C MET A 623 -23.12 48.93 -0.76
N LEU A 624 -23.90 48.06 -1.42
CA LEU A 624 -23.42 46.76 -1.93
C LEU A 624 -22.29 46.88 -3.00
N ALA A 625 -22.23 47.98 -3.74
CA ALA A 625 -21.16 48.24 -4.73
C ALA A 625 -19.83 48.53 -4.04
N ASP A 626 -19.87 49.32 -2.97
CA ASP A 626 -18.68 49.68 -2.19
C ASP A 626 -18.20 48.47 -1.41
N ALA A 627 -19.13 47.68 -0.81
CA ALA A 627 -18.81 46.43 -0.16
C ALA A 627 -18.09 45.44 -1.11
N THR A 628 -18.55 45.32 -2.37
CA THR A 628 -17.87 44.48 -3.37
C THR A 628 -16.42 44.90 -3.59
N ARG A 629 -16.17 46.22 -3.74
CA ARG A 629 -14.81 46.77 -3.96
C ARG A 629 -13.89 46.43 -2.76
N GLU A 630 -14.39 46.61 -1.56
CA GLU A 630 -13.61 46.35 -0.37
C GLU A 630 -13.31 44.84 -0.21
N PHE A 631 -14.27 43.93 -0.44
CA PHE A 631 -14.03 42.51 -0.41
C PHE A 631 -13.03 42.04 -1.51
N GLU A 632 -13.11 42.61 -2.70
CA GLU A 632 -12.14 42.37 -3.78
C GLU A 632 -10.74 42.86 -3.40
N ALA A 633 -10.63 44.06 -2.77
CA ALA A 633 -9.36 44.58 -2.27
C ALA A 633 -8.75 43.68 -1.18
N GLU A 634 -9.57 43.17 -0.27
CA GLU A 634 -9.12 42.16 0.73
C GLU A 634 -8.55 40.92 0.06
N LEU A 635 -9.22 40.39 -0.96
CA LEU A 635 -8.81 39.16 -1.63
C LEU A 635 -7.57 39.33 -2.54
N ILE A 636 -7.27 40.54 -3.00
CA ILE A 636 -6.01 40.86 -3.67
C ILE A 636 -4.83 40.72 -2.69
N GLN A 637 -5.00 41.21 -1.46
CA GLN A 637 -3.97 41.20 -0.43
C GLN A 637 -3.93 39.90 0.36
N ASN A 638 -5.07 39.29 0.52
CA ASN A 638 -5.24 38.03 1.28
C ASN A 638 -6.08 37.02 0.49
N PRO A 639 -5.49 36.38 -0.55
CA PRO A 639 -6.23 35.45 -1.44
C PRO A 639 -6.84 34.26 -0.72
N ASN A 640 -6.32 33.92 0.45
CA ASN A 640 -6.79 32.79 1.26
C ASN A 640 -7.81 33.20 2.34
N ASN A 641 -8.27 34.46 2.35
CA ASN A 641 -9.35 34.87 3.27
C ASN A 641 -10.69 34.28 2.83
N ILE A 642 -11.04 33.17 3.49
CA ILE A 642 -12.29 32.43 3.19
C ILE A 642 -13.50 33.25 3.57
N GLU A 643 -13.47 33.98 4.70
CA GLU A 643 -14.55 34.86 5.16
C GLU A 643 -14.78 36.02 4.18
N GLY A 644 -13.70 36.64 3.73
CA GLY A 644 -13.77 37.71 2.71
C GLY A 644 -14.34 37.17 1.39
N ARG A 645 -13.93 35.98 0.97
CA ARG A 645 -14.47 35.34 -0.24
C ARG A 645 -15.94 34.95 -0.09
N TYR A 646 -16.32 34.42 1.07
CA TYR A 646 -17.71 34.11 1.39
C TYR A 646 -18.57 35.38 1.39
N ALA A 647 -18.13 36.45 2.06
CA ALA A 647 -18.83 37.73 2.11
C ALA A 647 -18.96 38.39 0.70
N LEU A 648 -17.92 38.27 -0.13
CA LEU A 648 -18.00 38.68 -1.53
C LEU A 648 -19.07 37.92 -2.29
N ALA A 649 -19.10 36.58 -2.14
CA ALA A 649 -20.05 35.74 -2.84
C ALA A 649 -21.49 36.06 -2.40
N GLU A 650 -21.74 36.18 -1.09
CA GLU A 650 -23.03 36.57 -0.53
C GLU A 650 -23.47 37.95 -1.06
N ASN A 651 -22.57 38.96 -1.03
CA ASN A 651 -22.85 40.29 -1.54
C ASN A 651 -23.19 40.27 -3.03
N LEU A 652 -22.48 39.47 -3.85
CA LEU A 652 -22.76 39.31 -5.28
C LEU A 652 -24.13 38.66 -5.51
N LEU A 653 -24.51 37.67 -4.72
CA LEU A 653 -25.85 37.04 -4.78
C LEU A 653 -26.95 38.06 -4.46
N VAL A 654 -26.79 38.87 -3.41
CA VAL A 654 -27.76 39.92 -3.00
C VAL A 654 -27.87 40.98 -4.11
N ARG A 655 -26.78 41.34 -4.79
CA ARG A 655 -26.81 42.27 -5.94
C ARG A 655 -27.44 41.72 -7.21
N GLY A 656 -27.81 40.43 -7.23
CA GLY A 656 -28.35 39.76 -8.41
C GLY A 656 -27.28 39.28 -9.42
N ASN A 657 -26.00 39.39 -9.09
CA ASN A 657 -24.91 38.82 -9.91
C ASN A 657 -24.75 37.35 -9.57
N THR A 658 -25.79 36.59 -9.84
CA THR A 658 -25.94 35.20 -9.37
C THR A 658 -24.84 34.28 -9.92
N ALA A 659 -24.49 34.43 -11.22
CA ALA A 659 -23.47 33.54 -11.84
C ALA A 659 -22.11 33.71 -11.15
N ARG A 660 -21.63 34.94 -10.96
CA ARG A 660 -20.35 35.21 -10.29
C ARG A 660 -20.43 34.85 -8.80
N GLY A 661 -21.57 35.11 -8.13
CA GLY A 661 -21.79 34.72 -6.74
C GLY A 661 -21.69 33.21 -6.52
N ILE A 662 -22.33 32.42 -7.36
CA ILE A 662 -22.22 30.94 -7.32
C ILE A 662 -20.78 30.47 -7.56
N GLN A 663 -20.10 31.02 -8.58
CA GLN A 663 -18.71 30.67 -8.84
C GLN A 663 -17.81 30.96 -7.64
N THR A 664 -17.94 32.14 -7.05
CA THR A 664 -17.18 32.54 -5.85
C THR A 664 -17.51 31.64 -4.65
N MET A 665 -18.78 31.23 -4.50
CA MET A 665 -19.18 30.29 -3.43
C MET A 665 -18.59 28.89 -3.61
N LEU A 666 -18.48 28.41 -4.87
CA LEU A 666 -17.81 27.16 -5.19
C LEU A 666 -16.32 27.21 -4.86
N GLU A 667 -15.66 28.37 -5.05
CA GLU A 667 -14.27 28.56 -4.62
C GLU A 667 -14.12 28.48 -3.10
N VAL A 668 -15.06 29.05 -2.33
CA VAL A 668 -15.10 28.89 -0.86
C VAL A 668 -15.15 27.41 -0.48
N ILE A 669 -16.06 26.64 -1.06
CA ILE A 669 -16.25 25.21 -0.77
C ILE A 669 -15.04 24.38 -1.22
N LYS A 670 -14.34 24.78 -2.27
CA LYS A 670 -13.09 24.14 -2.71
C LYS A 670 -11.97 24.32 -1.67
N ILE A 671 -11.90 25.49 -1.02
CA ILE A 671 -10.89 25.78 0.02
C ILE A 671 -11.28 25.09 1.34
N ASP A 672 -12.55 25.23 1.75
CA ASP A 672 -13.10 24.59 2.95
C ASP A 672 -14.38 23.82 2.62
N SER A 673 -14.24 22.53 2.42
CA SER A 673 -15.36 21.63 2.07
C SER A 673 -16.40 21.48 3.19
N ASN A 674 -16.05 21.87 4.42
CA ASN A 674 -16.87 21.75 5.62
C ASN A 674 -17.55 23.07 6.02
N PHE A 675 -17.41 24.11 5.21
CA PHE A 675 -18.08 25.38 5.48
C PHE A 675 -19.58 25.27 5.21
N ALA A 676 -20.33 24.88 6.25
CA ALA A 676 -21.76 24.59 6.17
C ALA A 676 -22.59 25.78 5.64
N GLN A 677 -22.28 27.01 6.07
CA GLN A 677 -22.98 28.22 5.64
C GLN A 677 -22.79 28.50 4.13
N ALA A 678 -21.58 28.29 3.60
CA ALA A 678 -21.33 28.45 2.17
C ALA A 678 -22.11 27.44 1.33
N ARG A 679 -22.20 26.18 1.78
CA ARG A 679 -23.02 25.16 1.12
C ARG A 679 -24.51 25.49 1.16
N PHE A 680 -24.96 26.03 2.29
CA PHE A 680 -26.35 26.48 2.45
C PHE A 680 -26.69 27.62 1.47
N GLU A 681 -25.88 28.67 1.41
CA GLU A 681 -26.12 29.81 0.49
C GLU A 681 -25.99 29.38 -0.99
N LEU A 682 -25.03 28.52 -1.30
CA LEU A 682 -24.91 27.93 -2.63
C LEU A 682 -26.17 27.11 -3.00
N GLY A 683 -26.66 26.29 -2.10
CA GLY A 683 -27.86 25.51 -2.32
C GLY A 683 -29.09 26.35 -2.58
N LYS A 684 -29.28 27.44 -1.83
CA LYS A 684 -30.34 28.43 -2.07
C LYS A 684 -30.20 29.10 -3.46
N ALA A 685 -28.99 29.52 -3.81
CA ALA A 685 -28.75 30.16 -5.10
C ALA A 685 -29.00 29.23 -6.28
N LEU A 686 -28.59 27.96 -6.19
CA LEU A 686 -28.84 26.92 -7.20
C LEU A 686 -30.33 26.60 -7.31
N LEU A 687 -31.05 26.56 -6.19
CA LEU A 687 -32.51 26.33 -6.20
C LEU A 687 -33.24 27.47 -6.93
N LEU A 688 -32.81 28.72 -6.73
CA LEU A 688 -33.37 29.89 -7.43
C LEU A 688 -33.05 29.88 -8.93
N GLN A 689 -31.92 29.28 -9.35
CA GLN A 689 -31.57 29.10 -10.75
C GLN A 689 -32.26 27.89 -11.43
N GLY A 690 -32.95 27.05 -10.64
CA GLY A 690 -33.60 25.84 -11.15
C GLY A 690 -32.71 24.61 -11.18
N ASP A 691 -31.46 24.68 -10.73
CA ASP A 691 -30.61 23.49 -10.50
C ASP A 691 -31.00 22.81 -9.18
N VAL A 692 -32.09 22.06 -9.26
CA VAL A 692 -32.67 21.35 -8.10
C VAL A 692 -31.72 20.28 -7.58
N ALA A 693 -31.00 19.58 -8.46
CA ALA A 693 -30.10 18.49 -8.07
C ALA A 693 -28.88 19.03 -7.31
N GLY A 694 -28.24 20.08 -7.84
CA GLY A 694 -27.15 20.78 -7.18
C GLY A 694 -27.58 21.38 -5.84
N ALA A 695 -28.77 21.95 -5.76
CA ALA A 695 -29.35 22.51 -4.54
C ALA A 695 -29.52 21.44 -3.46
N VAL A 696 -30.14 20.31 -3.77
CA VAL A 696 -30.34 19.19 -2.83
C VAL A 696 -29.02 18.70 -2.27
N ASN A 697 -28.02 18.42 -3.14
CA ASN A 697 -26.73 17.92 -2.70
C ASN A 697 -26.01 18.87 -1.71
N ASN A 698 -26.01 20.18 -2.00
CA ASN A 698 -25.36 21.15 -1.14
C ASN A 698 -26.12 21.36 0.18
N LEU A 699 -27.46 21.41 0.14
CA LEU A 699 -28.30 21.57 1.34
C LEU A 699 -28.28 20.31 2.23
N GLU A 700 -28.27 19.09 1.65
CA GLU A 700 -28.06 17.85 2.42
C GLU A 700 -26.73 17.88 3.17
N THR A 701 -25.66 18.34 2.49
CA THR A 701 -24.35 18.43 3.12
C THR A 701 -24.33 19.50 4.21
N ALA A 702 -24.93 20.68 3.98
CA ALA A 702 -25.06 21.72 4.99
C ALA A 702 -25.81 21.21 6.24
N ALA A 703 -26.94 20.55 6.07
CA ALA A 703 -27.75 19.99 7.17
C ALA A 703 -27.00 18.85 7.91
N LYS A 704 -26.17 18.07 7.24
CA LYS A 704 -25.31 17.06 7.88
C LYS A 704 -24.19 17.69 8.73
N LEU A 705 -23.61 18.79 8.26
CA LEU A 705 -22.54 19.51 8.95
C LEU A 705 -23.05 20.27 10.17
N ASN A 706 -24.28 20.79 10.12
CA ASN A 706 -24.92 21.48 11.24
C ASN A 706 -26.37 21.02 11.38
N ARG A 707 -26.56 19.94 12.13
CA ARG A 707 -27.87 19.27 12.33
C ARG A 707 -28.86 20.06 13.21
N GLU A 708 -28.39 21.05 13.93
CA GLU A 708 -29.20 21.85 14.82
C GLU A 708 -29.69 23.16 14.19
N ASN A 709 -29.26 23.46 12.97
CA ASN A 709 -29.69 24.67 12.27
C ASN A 709 -31.04 24.46 11.57
N ALA A 710 -32.08 25.04 12.16
CA ALA A 710 -33.45 24.92 11.67
C ALA A 710 -33.65 25.45 10.23
N ASP A 711 -32.88 26.47 9.82
CA ASP A 711 -33.04 27.07 8.49
C ASP A 711 -32.40 26.18 7.39
N PHE A 712 -31.33 25.42 7.74
CA PHE A 712 -30.77 24.44 6.82
C PHE A 712 -31.77 23.35 6.48
N HIS A 713 -32.49 22.83 7.48
CA HIS A 713 -33.54 21.84 7.29
C HIS A 713 -34.75 22.41 6.52
N TYR A 714 -35.12 23.68 6.76
CA TYR A 714 -36.20 24.31 6.03
C TYR A 714 -35.88 24.45 4.53
N GLU A 715 -34.72 24.97 4.16
CA GLU A 715 -34.32 25.12 2.76
C GLU A 715 -34.11 23.76 2.08
N LEU A 716 -33.59 22.75 2.80
CA LEU A 716 -33.49 21.39 2.29
C LEU A 716 -34.90 20.81 2.01
N GLY A 717 -35.88 21.06 2.89
CA GLY A 717 -37.25 20.68 2.65
C GLY A 717 -37.84 21.34 1.40
N ARG A 718 -37.50 22.60 1.15
CA ARG A 718 -37.90 23.32 -0.10
C ARG A 718 -37.23 22.67 -1.35
N ALA A 719 -35.97 22.34 -1.26
CA ALA A 719 -35.24 21.69 -2.35
C ALA A 719 -35.78 20.29 -2.66
N TYR A 720 -36.09 19.49 -1.63
CA TYR A 720 -36.76 18.19 -1.82
C TYR A 720 -38.19 18.35 -2.43
N ALA A 721 -38.94 19.35 -2.02
CA ALA A 721 -40.26 19.62 -2.61
C ALA A 721 -40.14 19.96 -4.10
N ALA A 722 -39.16 20.77 -4.49
CA ALA A 722 -38.85 21.11 -5.88
C ALA A 722 -38.38 19.88 -6.67
N ALA A 723 -37.69 18.94 -6.03
CA ALA A 723 -37.25 17.65 -6.61
C ALA A 723 -38.38 16.60 -6.70
N GLY A 724 -39.61 16.90 -6.21
CA GLY A 724 -40.73 15.95 -6.17
C GLY A 724 -40.62 14.92 -5.04
N ARG A 725 -39.65 15.03 -4.13
CA ARG A 725 -39.38 14.12 -3.00
C ARG A 725 -40.20 14.51 -1.79
N ARG A 726 -41.54 14.35 -1.87
CA ARG A 726 -42.52 14.88 -0.93
C ARG A 726 -42.37 14.40 0.52
N GLU A 727 -42.09 13.12 0.71
CA GLU A 727 -41.94 12.54 2.05
C GLU A 727 -40.68 13.08 2.76
N GLU A 728 -39.61 13.25 2.04
CA GLU A 728 -38.38 13.81 2.59
C GLU A 728 -38.53 15.31 2.89
N ALA A 729 -39.19 16.03 2.01
CA ALA A 729 -39.53 17.44 2.26
C ALA A 729 -40.36 17.61 3.55
N LYS A 730 -41.34 16.73 3.79
CA LYS A 730 -42.14 16.73 4.99
C LYS A 730 -41.30 16.49 6.25
N ARG A 731 -40.39 15.49 6.22
CA ARG A 731 -39.51 15.17 7.35
C ARG A 731 -38.59 16.34 7.71
N GLU A 732 -37.99 16.98 6.72
CA GLU A 732 -37.10 18.12 6.92
C GLU A 732 -37.85 19.35 7.49
N ASN A 733 -39.05 19.62 7.01
CA ASN A 733 -39.89 20.69 7.55
C ASN A 733 -40.35 20.41 8.98
N GLU A 734 -40.65 19.14 9.33
CA GLU A 734 -40.96 18.75 10.72
C GLU A 734 -39.72 18.93 11.61
N THR A 735 -38.52 18.55 11.13
CA THR A 735 -37.27 18.75 11.85
C THR A 735 -36.98 20.23 12.09
N SER A 736 -37.10 21.08 11.06
CA SER A 736 -36.98 22.53 11.19
C SER A 736 -37.93 23.11 12.24
N SER A 737 -39.20 22.70 12.16
CA SER A 737 -40.24 23.17 13.11
C SER A 737 -39.94 22.76 14.56
N LYS A 738 -39.44 21.54 14.77
CA LYS A 738 -39.02 21.02 16.08
C LYS A 738 -37.86 21.83 16.64
N LEU A 739 -36.81 22.07 15.82
CA LEU A 739 -35.64 22.84 16.23
C LEU A 739 -36.00 24.31 16.58
N LYS A 740 -36.88 24.95 15.80
CA LYS A 740 -37.39 26.31 16.12
C LYS A 740 -38.11 26.35 17.46
N LYS A 741 -38.94 25.35 17.77
CA LYS A 741 -39.66 25.26 19.08
C LYS A 741 -38.68 25.05 20.24
N GLN A 742 -37.65 24.22 20.05
CA GLN A 742 -36.64 23.99 21.09
C GLN A 742 -35.83 25.25 21.39
N LYS A 743 -35.50 26.06 20.37
CA LYS A 743 -34.76 27.32 20.53
C LYS A 743 -35.56 28.39 21.29
N VAL A 744 -36.90 28.39 21.16
CA VAL A 744 -37.79 29.30 21.89
C VAL A 744 -37.97 28.88 23.35
N GLN A 745 -37.79 27.60 23.66
CA GLN A 745 -37.97 27.04 25.01
C GLN A 745 -36.70 26.98 25.86
N ALA A 746 -35.52 27.26 25.27
CA ALA A 746 -34.30 27.33 26.04
C ALA A 746 -34.27 28.63 26.86
N PRO A 747 -34.10 28.61 28.19
CA PRO A 747 -33.94 29.81 28.98
C PRO A 747 -32.63 30.52 28.58
N HIS A 748 -32.73 31.85 28.49
CA HIS A 748 -31.58 32.74 28.24
C HIS A 748 -30.54 32.70 29.33
#